data_2514cd1354bc83f303d7fe3a1b620953
#
_entry.id   2514cd1354bc83f303d7fe3a1b620953
#
_cell.length_a   1.000
_cell.length_b   1.000
_cell.length_c   1.000
_cell.angle_alpha   90.00
_cell.angle_beta   90.00
_cell.angle_gamma   90.00
#
_symmetry.space_group_name_H-M   'P 1'
#
loop_
_entity.id
_entity.type
_entity.pdbx_description
1 polymer ?
#
loop_
_entity_poly.entity_id
_entity_poly.type
_entity_poly.pdbx_seq_one_letter_code
_entity_poly.pdbx_strand_id
1 'polypeptide(L)'
;MATIKDIAKLAGVSHGTVSNVLNDRGNVSVKKIKLVEQAIQQLGYQINLSAKNLKEGSTKSISVILPNITSEQYSNLYDGLFNQANRLGYELSLYLTYDSKDLELQLIQKVAVKRDYAVIAVSSLFDACEYYQKIKLPKEKIIFVYRKPSSALQFISLDYEKAGQDIANELIDKSYHLIGLFSNSEHHTHSQSFKKGLQSQFKKHNYSVVLNNIASKPSNGTYNLAFSFFADEQIKYDAIITMDMERAHFVRNANYFGSQQDCPPIYTLTNNSFYYEDNIYQYHMNYGILSEQIMKLVEGETVTNIDNKGFSLLPDSNSANKTKHNETINFLILPSPSTQAVKKLLPHFKKMYGINVNLIIKPFDEIYHILNQLNQHQDIDIIRIDMAGLPWFAPSVFKPLSKLAIDFDHLLAKYPLELIERFSYVDNIAYAIPFDPSVQMLFYRKDLFNDPLSKRAYFERYRQQLNVPKNFTEFDQIAQFFSRQHNPESQVEFGSCITLGNYELIASEFLVRYYAQGGKLINGNKLGLNQSIALNTLNQLQSFIKVARNIQSPWWQESVNLFEQGQLAMLIVYMNLFSYINHRNILPLVGYAKVPGRKSLFGGGSLGMSKYSQKDKQVKIFFDWLYSNEISEQIALLGGATAQKSIFQNHRIIKSYPWLPVVQQQYTNGIRENSMTGNAINLRLIENIIGKYLTQWIANQYSSMEIIELINVEIEKTMANK
;
A
#
# COMPACT_ATOMS: atom_id res chain seq x y z
N MET A 1 0.34 42.93 -16.57
CA MET A 1 0.91 41.75 -15.88
C MET A 1 2.41 42.00 -15.70
N ALA A 2 2.94 41.70 -14.51
CA ALA A 2 4.37 41.79 -14.27
C ALA A 2 5.14 40.83 -15.18
N THR A 3 6.34 41.21 -15.61
CA THR A 3 7.18 40.41 -16.50
C THR A 3 8.47 40.01 -15.81
N ILE A 4 9.23 39.04 -16.39
CA ILE A 4 10.56 38.66 -15.87
C ILE A 4 11.52 39.86 -15.82
N LYS A 5 11.34 40.85 -16.74
CA LYS A 5 12.12 42.10 -16.73
C LYS A 5 11.80 42.98 -15.52
N ASP A 6 10.54 43.04 -15.11
CA ASP A 6 10.12 43.81 -13.94
C ASP A 6 10.65 43.19 -12.65
N ILE A 7 10.66 41.84 -12.54
CA ILE A 7 11.27 41.13 -11.43
C ILE A 7 12.79 41.39 -11.39
N ALA A 8 13.47 41.32 -12.53
CA ALA A 8 14.90 41.58 -12.61
C ALA A 8 15.26 43.01 -12.14
N LYS A 9 14.44 43.98 -12.56
CA LYS A 9 14.60 45.38 -12.17
C LYS A 9 14.37 45.59 -10.66
N LEU A 10 13.32 45.00 -10.11
CA LEU A 10 12.97 45.15 -8.69
C LEU A 10 13.97 44.41 -7.78
N ALA A 11 14.41 43.21 -8.19
CA ALA A 11 15.40 42.38 -7.45
C ALA A 11 16.85 42.88 -7.62
N GLY A 12 17.13 43.81 -8.53
CA GLY A 12 18.50 44.29 -8.82
C GLY A 12 19.40 43.23 -9.41
N VAL A 13 18.87 42.31 -10.20
CA VAL A 13 19.61 41.18 -10.80
C VAL A 13 19.42 41.13 -12.31
N SER A 14 20.25 40.36 -13.02
CA SER A 14 20.10 40.16 -14.47
C SER A 14 18.84 39.32 -14.79
N HIS A 15 18.28 39.53 -16.01
CA HIS A 15 17.20 38.71 -16.55
C HIS A 15 17.53 37.20 -16.52
N GLY A 16 18.81 36.83 -16.83
CA GLY A 16 19.29 35.46 -16.75
C GLY A 16 19.27 34.89 -15.33
N THR A 17 19.54 35.73 -14.33
CA THR A 17 19.44 35.33 -12.91
C THR A 17 18.00 35.01 -12.53
N VAL A 18 17.02 35.86 -12.90
CA VAL A 18 15.60 35.58 -12.66
C VAL A 18 15.15 34.32 -13.38
N SER A 19 15.54 34.16 -14.64
CA SER A 19 15.22 32.95 -15.42
C SER A 19 15.80 31.68 -14.78
N ASN A 20 17.01 31.74 -14.24
CA ASN A 20 17.64 30.62 -13.56
C ASN A 20 16.93 30.28 -12.24
N VAL A 21 16.50 31.28 -11.47
CA VAL A 21 15.70 31.07 -10.26
C VAL A 21 14.35 30.44 -10.59
N LEU A 22 13.62 30.99 -11.58
CA LEU A 22 12.30 30.48 -11.98
C LEU A 22 12.33 29.06 -12.58
N ASN A 23 13.48 28.62 -13.09
CA ASN A 23 13.66 27.29 -13.69
C ASN A 23 14.50 26.35 -12.81
N ASP A 24 14.75 26.71 -11.55
CA ASP A 24 15.55 25.95 -10.59
C ASP A 24 16.92 25.52 -11.12
N ARG A 25 17.56 26.35 -11.94
CA ARG A 25 18.89 26.11 -12.48
C ARG A 25 19.94 26.58 -11.49
N GLY A 26 20.58 25.64 -10.80
CA GLY A 26 21.40 25.76 -9.59
C GLY A 26 22.61 26.72 -9.54
N ASN A 27 22.71 27.72 -10.41
CA ASN A 27 23.87 28.63 -10.49
C ASN A 27 23.63 30.03 -9.90
N VAL A 28 22.67 30.17 -8.98
CA VAL A 28 22.33 31.44 -8.35
C VAL A 28 22.57 31.35 -6.82
N SER A 29 23.19 32.38 -6.23
CA SER A 29 23.45 32.39 -4.78
C SER A 29 22.16 32.56 -3.98
N VAL A 30 22.12 32.03 -2.74
CA VAL A 30 20.95 32.15 -1.83
C VAL A 30 20.48 33.58 -1.68
N LYS A 31 21.41 34.56 -1.56
CA LYS A 31 21.09 35.98 -1.46
C LYS A 31 20.28 36.48 -2.68
N LYS A 32 20.68 36.09 -3.90
CA LYS A 32 19.97 36.50 -5.12
C LYS A 32 18.64 35.77 -5.29
N ILE A 33 18.53 34.50 -4.84
CA ILE A 33 17.26 33.78 -4.83
C ILE A 33 16.26 34.51 -3.94
N LYS A 34 16.62 34.83 -2.69
CA LYS A 34 15.77 35.59 -1.75
C LYS A 34 15.29 36.93 -2.34
N LEU A 35 16.18 37.68 -3.00
CA LEU A 35 15.81 38.95 -3.66
C LEU A 35 14.79 38.75 -4.81
N VAL A 36 14.96 37.72 -5.62
CA VAL A 36 14.05 37.39 -6.72
C VAL A 36 12.71 36.93 -6.19
N GLU A 37 12.64 36.10 -5.16
CA GLU A 37 11.40 35.62 -4.54
C GLU A 37 10.63 36.78 -3.90
N GLN A 38 11.29 37.69 -3.20
CA GLN A 38 10.68 38.90 -2.66
C GLN A 38 10.07 39.77 -3.77
N ALA A 39 10.80 39.96 -4.88
CA ALA A 39 10.31 40.69 -6.03
C ALA A 39 9.11 40.05 -6.72
N ILE A 40 9.10 38.70 -6.83
CA ILE A 40 7.99 37.92 -7.35
C ILE A 40 6.73 38.13 -6.47
N GLN A 41 6.91 38.06 -5.16
CA GLN A 41 5.83 38.21 -4.19
C GLN A 41 5.25 39.65 -4.20
N GLN A 42 6.10 40.65 -4.24
CA GLN A 42 5.69 42.07 -4.32
C GLN A 42 4.96 42.44 -5.63
N LEU A 43 5.39 41.85 -6.75
CA LEU A 43 4.79 42.10 -8.06
C LEU A 43 3.58 41.22 -8.35
N GLY A 44 3.27 40.22 -7.50
CA GLY A 44 2.22 39.23 -7.76
C GLY A 44 2.44 38.48 -9.07
N TYR A 45 3.72 38.23 -9.42
CA TYR A 45 4.07 37.55 -10.68
C TYR A 45 3.65 36.08 -10.64
N GLN A 46 2.91 35.66 -11.68
CA GLN A 46 2.59 34.26 -11.92
C GLN A 46 3.30 33.78 -13.21
N ILE A 47 3.92 32.61 -13.12
CA ILE A 47 4.58 32.00 -14.29
C ILE A 47 3.51 31.70 -15.35
N ASN A 48 3.68 32.25 -16.54
CA ASN A 48 2.84 31.89 -17.68
C ASN A 48 3.30 30.52 -18.23
N LEU A 49 2.64 29.46 -17.72
CA LEU A 49 2.90 28.06 -18.12
C LEU A 49 2.72 27.86 -19.63
N SER A 50 1.77 28.54 -20.26
CA SER A 50 1.54 28.46 -21.71
C SER A 50 2.73 28.98 -22.51
N ALA A 51 3.38 30.07 -22.06
CA ALA A 51 4.58 30.60 -22.71
C ALA A 51 5.82 29.72 -22.49
N LYS A 52 5.91 29.07 -21.33
CA LYS A 52 6.96 28.09 -21.03
C LYS A 52 6.83 26.84 -21.90
N ASN A 53 5.64 26.29 -21.99
CA ASN A 53 5.31 25.10 -22.77
C ASN A 53 5.52 25.30 -24.28
N LEU A 54 5.22 26.51 -24.80
CA LEU A 54 5.51 26.88 -26.19
C LEU A 54 7.01 26.87 -26.50
N LYS A 55 7.86 27.16 -25.52
CA LYS A 55 9.33 27.21 -25.69
C LYS A 55 9.96 25.82 -25.59
N GLU A 56 9.34 24.89 -24.84
CA GLU A 56 9.81 23.52 -24.64
C GLU A 56 9.26 22.52 -25.69
N GLY A 57 8.31 22.95 -26.55
CA GLY A 57 7.84 22.16 -27.70
C GLY A 57 6.84 21.04 -27.37
N SER A 58 6.58 20.71 -26.10
CA SER A 58 5.56 19.75 -25.66
C SER A 58 4.94 20.18 -24.34
N THR A 59 3.63 20.02 -24.22
CA THR A 59 2.94 20.17 -22.94
C THR A 59 3.06 18.86 -22.17
N LYS A 60 3.45 18.88 -20.91
CA LYS A 60 3.31 17.71 -20.01
C LYS A 60 1.86 17.58 -19.52
N SER A 61 0.92 17.57 -20.44
CA SER A 61 -0.52 17.52 -20.19
C SER A 61 -1.14 16.36 -20.95
N ILE A 62 -2.05 15.64 -20.29
CA ILE A 62 -2.81 14.51 -20.85
C ILE A 62 -4.29 14.85 -20.74
N SER A 63 -5.03 14.75 -21.85
CA SER A 63 -6.48 14.86 -21.86
C SER A 63 -7.13 13.50 -21.57
N VAL A 64 -8.04 13.47 -20.60
CA VAL A 64 -8.83 12.29 -20.24
C VAL A 64 -10.31 12.58 -20.58
N ILE A 65 -10.86 11.81 -21.50
CA ILE A 65 -12.25 11.96 -21.99
C ILE A 65 -13.06 10.78 -21.47
N LEU A 66 -14.05 11.03 -20.60
CA LEU A 66 -14.87 10.01 -19.96
C LEU A 66 -16.36 10.29 -20.15
N PRO A 67 -17.22 9.27 -20.10
CA PRO A 67 -18.68 9.47 -20.12
C PRO A 67 -19.18 10.27 -18.92
N ASN A 68 -18.73 9.93 -17.72
CA ASN A 68 -19.04 10.60 -16.47
C ASN A 68 -17.98 10.30 -15.43
N ILE A 69 -18.11 10.86 -14.24
CA ILE A 69 -17.23 10.59 -13.09
C ILE A 69 -18.01 10.05 -11.87
N THR A 70 -19.30 9.85 -12.01
CA THR A 70 -20.17 9.33 -10.94
C THR A 70 -20.13 7.80 -10.87
N SER A 71 -19.93 7.12 -11.98
CA SER A 71 -19.79 5.66 -11.97
C SER A 71 -18.45 5.23 -11.42
N GLU A 72 -18.46 4.18 -10.63
CA GLU A 72 -17.29 3.65 -9.92
C GLU A 72 -16.13 3.34 -10.88
N GLN A 73 -16.40 2.73 -12.02
CA GLN A 73 -15.37 2.35 -12.99
C GLN A 73 -14.59 3.56 -13.54
N TYR A 74 -15.28 4.70 -13.81
CA TYR A 74 -14.64 5.89 -14.37
C TYR A 74 -13.99 6.75 -13.31
N SER A 75 -14.58 6.86 -12.12
CA SER A 75 -13.97 7.58 -11.00
C SER A 75 -12.69 6.89 -10.53
N ASN A 76 -12.67 5.57 -10.41
CA ASN A 76 -11.49 4.81 -10.05
C ASN A 76 -10.40 4.86 -11.15
N LEU A 77 -10.81 4.81 -12.42
CA LEU A 77 -9.90 4.98 -13.55
C LEU A 77 -9.21 6.35 -13.50
N TYR A 78 -10.00 7.42 -13.36
CA TYR A 78 -9.46 8.78 -13.30
C TYR A 78 -8.56 9.00 -12.09
N ASP A 79 -8.97 8.55 -10.91
CA ASP A 79 -8.16 8.65 -9.68
C ASP A 79 -6.82 7.90 -9.82
N GLY A 80 -6.85 6.70 -10.40
CA GLY A 80 -5.62 5.95 -10.70
C GLY A 80 -4.72 6.66 -11.70
N LEU A 81 -5.28 7.18 -12.79
CA LEU A 81 -4.53 7.95 -13.79
C LEU A 81 -3.94 9.23 -13.17
N PHE A 82 -4.71 9.95 -12.35
CA PHE A 82 -4.25 11.17 -11.68
C PHE A 82 -3.03 10.90 -10.78
N ASN A 83 -3.08 9.83 -10.00
CA ASN A 83 -1.98 9.47 -9.13
C ASN A 83 -0.71 9.08 -9.91
N GLN A 84 -0.85 8.31 -11.00
CA GLN A 84 0.28 7.92 -11.83
C GLN A 84 0.84 9.11 -12.63
N ALA A 85 -0.03 9.94 -13.20
CA ALA A 85 0.36 11.15 -13.93
C ALA A 85 1.16 12.11 -13.03
N ASN A 86 0.70 12.36 -11.81
CA ASN A 86 1.42 13.19 -10.83
C ASN A 86 2.82 12.65 -10.51
N ARG A 87 2.97 11.33 -10.38
CA ARG A 87 4.29 10.69 -10.15
C ARG A 87 5.26 10.93 -11.31
N LEU A 88 4.74 10.97 -12.53
CA LEU A 88 5.51 11.17 -13.76
C LEU A 88 5.64 12.65 -14.16
N GLY A 89 5.00 13.55 -13.40
CA GLY A 89 5.05 14.99 -13.66
C GLY A 89 4.15 15.46 -14.80
N TYR A 90 3.06 14.71 -15.08
CA TYR A 90 2.01 15.11 -16.04
C TYR A 90 0.83 15.79 -15.34
N GLU A 91 0.22 16.75 -16.01
CA GLU A 91 -1.06 17.35 -15.64
C GLU A 91 -2.20 16.65 -16.37
N LEU A 92 -3.27 16.28 -15.66
CA LEU A 92 -4.48 15.73 -16.29
C LEU A 92 -5.56 16.81 -16.50
N SER A 93 -6.17 16.78 -17.67
CA SER A 93 -7.37 17.57 -17.98
C SER A 93 -8.54 16.63 -18.24
N LEU A 94 -9.57 16.70 -17.40
CA LEU A 94 -10.77 15.88 -17.50
C LEU A 94 -11.83 16.54 -18.38
N TYR A 95 -12.42 15.76 -19.27
CA TYR A 95 -13.56 16.15 -20.13
C TYR A 95 -14.66 15.09 -20.03
N LEU A 96 -15.90 15.53 -19.84
CA LEU A 96 -17.06 14.65 -19.69
C LEU A 96 -17.96 14.72 -20.91
N THR A 97 -18.30 13.57 -21.49
CA THR A 97 -19.13 13.46 -22.70
C THR A 97 -20.59 13.14 -22.41
N TYR A 98 -20.91 12.62 -21.21
CA TYR A 98 -22.23 12.10 -20.84
C TYR A 98 -22.79 11.09 -21.90
N ASP A 99 -21.89 10.36 -22.56
CA ASP A 99 -22.20 9.46 -23.69
C ASP A 99 -22.89 10.18 -24.87
N SER A 100 -22.76 11.51 -24.96
CA SER A 100 -23.25 12.32 -26.07
C SER A 100 -22.22 12.38 -27.18
N LYS A 101 -22.60 11.88 -28.37
CA LYS A 101 -21.76 11.96 -29.58
C LYS A 101 -21.40 13.38 -29.96
N ASP A 102 -22.38 14.29 -29.92
CA ASP A 102 -22.16 15.68 -30.30
C ASP A 102 -21.21 16.40 -29.36
N LEU A 103 -21.37 16.16 -28.07
CA LEU A 103 -20.46 16.74 -27.06
C LEU A 103 -19.06 16.19 -27.21
N GLU A 104 -18.90 14.88 -27.45
CA GLU A 104 -17.58 14.27 -27.68
C GLU A 104 -16.89 14.87 -28.92
N LEU A 105 -17.62 15.05 -30.03
CA LEU A 105 -17.08 15.68 -31.23
C LEU A 105 -16.59 17.13 -30.97
N GLN A 106 -17.33 17.91 -30.19
CA GLN A 106 -16.90 19.26 -29.77
C GLN A 106 -15.63 19.20 -28.89
N LEU A 107 -15.57 18.26 -27.98
CA LEU A 107 -14.40 18.08 -27.09
C LEU A 107 -13.16 17.65 -27.87
N ILE A 108 -13.29 16.77 -28.87
CA ILE A 108 -12.18 16.37 -29.77
C ILE A 108 -11.60 17.60 -30.47
N GLN A 109 -12.45 18.52 -30.98
CA GLN A 109 -11.97 19.76 -31.60
C GLN A 109 -11.22 20.65 -30.60
N LYS A 110 -11.71 20.76 -29.37
CA LYS A 110 -11.07 21.51 -28.29
C LYS A 110 -9.72 20.93 -27.90
N VAL A 111 -9.63 19.60 -27.76
CA VAL A 111 -8.39 18.87 -27.43
C VAL A 111 -7.37 18.97 -28.56
N ALA A 112 -7.83 18.93 -29.83
CA ALA A 112 -6.96 19.05 -31.00
C ALA A 112 -6.12 20.35 -31.04
N VAL A 113 -6.63 21.43 -30.44
CA VAL A 113 -5.94 22.74 -30.37
C VAL A 113 -4.93 22.80 -29.20
N LYS A 114 -5.12 21.98 -28.16
CA LYS A 114 -4.40 22.07 -26.88
C LYS A 114 -2.97 21.57 -26.92
N ARG A 115 -2.60 20.72 -27.89
CA ARG A 115 -1.26 20.07 -28.01
C ARG A 115 -0.84 19.26 -26.77
N ASP A 116 -1.76 18.47 -26.27
CA ASP A 116 -1.45 17.56 -25.15
C ASP A 116 -0.41 16.50 -25.55
N TYR A 117 0.22 15.89 -24.55
CA TYR A 117 1.18 14.80 -24.74
C TYR A 117 0.50 13.49 -25.17
N ALA A 118 -0.68 13.21 -24.60
CA ALA A 118 -1.48 12.05 -24.93
C ALA A 118 -2.97 12.33 -24.69
N VAL A 119 -3.83 11.48 -25.27
CA VAL A 119 -5.27 11.46 -25.04
C VAL A 119 -5.70 10.06 -24.63
N ILE A 120 -6.44 9.98 -23.52
CA ILE A 120 -7.03 8.75 -22.99
C ILE A 120 -8.55 8.91 -23.09
N ALA A 121 -9.24 8.00 -23.76
CA ALA A 121 -10.67 8.16 -24.04
C ALA A 121 -11.49 6.90 -23.80
N VAL A 122 -12.65 7.06 -23.17
CA VAL A 122 -13.76 6.11 -23.19
C VAL A 122 -14.81 6.69 -24.14
N SER A 123 -14.73 6.32 -25.40
CA SER A 123 -15.52 6.97 -26.46
C SER A 123 -16.96 6.46 -26.55
N SER A 124 -17.90 7.36 -26.86
CA SER A 124 -19.28 7.05 -27.23
C SER A 124 -19.46 6.84 -28.75
N LEU A 125 -18.39 7.11 -29.53
CA LEU A 125 -18.41 7.02 -30.98
C LEU A 125 -18.04 5.62 -31.45
N PHE A 126 -18.80 5.03 -32.31
CA PHE A 126 -18.48 3.74 -32.93
C PHE A 126 -17.24 3.84 -33.84
N ASP A 127 -17.18 4.90 -34.66
CA ASP A 127 -16.05 5.20 -35.56
C ASP A 127 -15.08 6.23 -34.93
N ALA A 128 -14.80 6.06 -33.65
CA ALA A 128 -13.99 7.01 -32.87
C ALA A 128 -12.66 7.36 -33.56
N CYS A 129 -12.03 6.38 -34.20
CA CYS A 129 -10.73 6.55 -34.83
C CYS A 129 -10.68 7.65 -35.89
N GLU A 130 -11.74 7.78 -36.72
CA GLU A 130 -11.85 8.80 -37.75
C GLU A 130 -11.84 10.22 -37.18
N TYR A 131 -12.48 10.40 -36.04
CA TYR A 131 -12.57 11.69 -35.37
C TYR A 131 -11.32 12.03 -34.54
N TYR A 132 -10.78 11.05 -33.81
CA TYR A 132 -9.60 11.26 -32.97
C TYR A 132 -8.31 11.44 -33.78
N GLN A 133 -8.25 10.95 -35.03
CA GLN A 133 -7.14 11.23 -35.96
C GLN A 133 -7.02 12.72 -36.32
N LYS A 134 -8.08 13.53 -36.13
CA LYS A 134 -8.03 14.98 -36.29
C LYS A 134 -7.18 15.66 -35.20
N ILE A 135 -6.98 14.98 -34.08
CA ILE A 135 -6.03 15.40 -33.05
C ILE A 135 -4.63 15.11 -33.61
N LYS A 136 -3.81 16.14 -33.78
CA LYS A 136 -2.47 16.03 -34.34
C LYS A 136 -1.48 15.39 -33.34
N LEU A 137 -1.77 14.16 -32.90
CA LEU A 137 -0.93 13.34 -32.04
C LEU A 137 -0.51 12.06 -32.79
N PRO A 138 0.66 11.48 -32.45
CA PRO A 138 1.01 10.13 -32.87
C PRO A 138 -0.08 9.14 -32.44
N LYS A 139 -0.37 8.15 -33.30
CA LYS A 139 -1.46 7.18 -33.05
C LYS A 139 -1.29 6.40 -31.75
N GLU A 140 -0.06 6.15 -31.37
CA GLU A 140 0.35 5.50 -30.13
C GLU A 140 0.09 6.33 -28.85
N LYS A 141 -0.18 7.64 -29.01
CA LYS A 141 -0.52 8.56 -27.90
C LYS A 141 -2.04 8.77 -27.74
N ILE A 142 -2.85 8.09 -28.54
CA ILE A 142 -4.32 8.09 -28.43
C ILE A 142 -4.74 6.70 -27.97
N ILE A 143 -5.18 6.60 -26.70
CA ILE A 143 -5.45 5.33 -26.04
C ILE A 143 -6.94 5.24 -25.70
N PHE A 144 -7.62 4.23 -26.26
CA PHE A 144 -8.99 3.93 -25.91
C PHE A 144 -9.08 2.93 -24.77
N VAL A 145 -10.03 3.16 -23.87
CA VAL A 145 -10.22 2.34 -22.66
C VAL A 145 -11.64 1.80 -22.64
N TYR A 146 -11.82 0.54 -22.25
CA TYR A 146 -13.07 -0.21 -22.16
C TYR A 146 -13.84 -0.41 -23.48
N ARG A 147 -13.93 0.61 -24.31
CA ARG A 147 -14.69 0.60 -25.55
C ARG A 147 -13.73 0.58 -26.72
N LYS A 148 -13.64 -0.56 -27.41
CA LYS A 148 -12.71 -0.76 -28.54
C LYS A 148 -13.26 -0.07 -29.78
N PRO A 149 -12.50 0.84 -30.41
CA PRO A 149 -12.91 1.42 -31.69
C PRO A 149 -12.78 0.40 -32.83
N SER A 150 -13.45 0.69 -33.93
CA SER A 150 -13.53 -0.22 -35.11
C SER A 150 -12.22 -0.43 -35.85
N SER A 151 -11.20 0.45 -35.65
CA SER A 151 -9.91 0.37 -36.32
C SER A 151 -8.72 0.45 -35.35
N ALA A 152 -7.49 0.28 -35.88
CA ALA A 152 -6.28 0.03 -35.10
C ALA A 152 -5.67 1.30 -34.44
N LEU A 153 -6.23 1.76 -33.34
CA LEU A 153 -5.57 2.63 -32.37
C LEU A 153 -5.27 1.84 -31.08
N GLN A 154 -4.47 2.41 -30.19
CA GLN A 154 -4.16 1.78 -28.91
C GLN A 154 -5.45 1.54 -28.11
N PHE A 155 -5.63 0.31 -27.65
CA PHE A 155 -6.80 -0.09 -26.87
C PHE A 155 -6.38 -0.94 -25.68
N ILE A 156 -6.98 -0.67 -24.53
CA ILE A 156 -6.76 -1.45 -23.32
C ILE A 156 -8.09 -1.59 -22.54
N SER A 157 -8.31 -2.75 -21.95
CA SER A 157 -9.48 -3.02 -21.13
C SER A 157 -9.15 -4.07 -20.06
N LEU A 158 -10.03 -4.19 -19.08
CA LEU A 158 -10.05 -5.33 -18.17
C LEU A 158 -10.64 -6.55 -18.88
N ASP A 159 -10.40 -7.73 -18.34
CA ASP A 159 -10.92 -8.99 -18.90
C ASP A 159 -12.39 -9.21 -18.50
N TYR A 160 -13.31 -8.57 -19.21
CA TYR A 160 -14.74 -8.73 -19.01
C TYR A 160 -15.25 -10.12 -19.45
N GLU A 161 -14.57 -10.78 -20.38
CA GLU A 161 -14.93 -12.13 -20.80
C GLU A 161 -14.67 -13.12 -19.66
N LYS A 162 -13.52 -13.01 -19.02
CA LYS A 162 -13.19 -13.80 -17.84
C LYS A 162 -14.16 -13.54 -16.66
N ALA A 163 -14.52 -12.28 -16.41
CA ALA A 163 -15.51 -11.95 -15.39
C ALA A 163 -16.86 -12.63 -15.66
N GLY A 164 -17.31 -12.63 -16.92
CA GLY A 164 -18.52 -13.34 -17.32
C GLY A 164 -18.42 -14.85 -17.11
N GLN A 165 -17.28 -15.46 -17.45
CA GLN A 165 -17.04 -16.90 -17.23
C GLN A 165 -17.08 -17.27 -15.75
N ASP A 166 -16.43 -16.47 -14.90
CA ASP A 166 -16.36 -16.75 -13.46
C ASP A 166 -17.72 -16.61 -12.79
N ILE A 167 -18.49 -15.57 -13.17
CA ILE A 167 -19.88 -15.42 -12.69
C ILE A 167 -20.75 -16.58 -13.16
N ALA A 168 -20.62 -17.01 -14.44
CA ALA A 168 -21.38 -18.16 -14.94
C ALA A 168 -21.09 -19.44 -14.16
N ASN A 169 -19.83 -19.70 -13.79
CA ASN A 169 -19.48 -20.86 -12.97
C ASN A 169 -20.20 -20.83 -11.62
N GLU A 170 -20.20 -19.69 -10.94
CA GLU A 170 -20.89 -19.53 -9.66
C GLU A 170 -22.41 -19.78 -9.80
N LEU A 171 -23.03 -19.29 -10.88
CA LEU A 171 -24.46 -19.51 -11.12
C LEU A 171 -24.78 -20.98 -11.42
N ILE A 172 -23.89 -21.68 -12.13
CA ILE A 172 -23.99 -23.12 -12.38
C ILE A 172 -23.89 -23.90 -11.05
N ASP A 173 -22.92 -23.57 -10.23
CA ASP A 173 -22.69 -24.22 -8.93
C ASP A 173 -23.89 -24.03 -7.99
N LYS A 174 -24.60 -22.90 -8.08
CA LYS A 174 -25.84 -22.63 -7.34
C LYS A 174 -27.09 -23.19 -7.99
N SER A 175 -26.99 -23.80 -9.18
CA SER A 175 -28.13 -24.32 -9.95
C SER A 175 -29.19 -23.26 -10.31
N TYR A 176 -28.74 -22.07 -10.71
CA TYR A 176 -29.62 -20.97 -11.12
C TYR A 176 -29.89 -21.01 -12.62
N HIS A 177 -31.16 -21.01 -13.04
CA HIS A 177 -31.60 -21.20 -14.43
C HIS A 177 -32.25 -19.97 -15.06
N LEU A 178 -32.94 -19.15 -14.27
CA LEU A 178 -33.59 -17.93 -14.74
C LEU A 178 -32.83 -16.70 -14.23
N ILE A 179 -32.06 -16.09 -15.16
CA ILE A 179 -31.12 -15.03 -14.81
C ILE A 179 -31.52 -13.71 -15.46
N GLY A 180 -31.62 -12.66 -14.67
CA GLY A 180 -31.69 -11.29 -15.19
C GLY A 180 -30.28 -10.73 -15.45
N LEU A 181 -30.08 -10.03 -16.56
CA LEU A 181 -28.85 -9.31 -16.84
C LEU A 181 -29.15 -7.83 -17.06
N PHE A 182 -28.65 -6.96 -16.17
CA PHE A 182 -28.74 -5.52 -16.32
C PHE A 182 -27.42 -4.98 -16.89
N SER A 183 -27.33 -4.96 -18.22
CA SER A 183 -26.10 -4.59 -18.92
C SER A 183 -26.03 -3.09 -19.27
N ASN A 184 -24.83 -2.65 -19.62
CA ASN A 184 -24.64 -1.40 -20.34
C ASN A 184 -25.17 -1.55 -21.79
N SER A 185 -25.06 -0.49 -22.59
CA SER A 185 -25.45 -0.54 -23.98
C SER A 185 -24.82 -1.75 -24.70
N GLU A 186 -25.64 -2.47 -25.47
CA GLU A 186 -25.18 -3.64 -26.24
C GLU A 186 -24.13 -3.31 -27.31
N HIS A 187 -24.00 -2.04 -27.68
CA HIS A 187 -22.95 -1.57 -28.60
C HIS A 187 -21.59 -1.46 -27.97
N HIS A 188 -21.49 -1.51 -26.63
CA HIS A 188 -20.22 -1.38 -25.94
C HIS A 188 -19.47 -2.70 -25.90
N THR A 189 -18.23 -2.72 -26.37
CA THR A 189 -17.41 -3.94 -26.50
C THR A 189 -17.20 -4.68 -25.19
N HIS A 190 -17.04 -3.97 -24.05
CA HIS A 190 -16.92 -4.62 -22.74
C HIS A 190 -18.20 -5.36 -22.32
N SER A 191 -19.40 -4.82 -22.65
CA SER A 191 -20.68 -5.52 -22.40
C SER A 191 -20.81 -6.76 -23.26
N GLN A 192 -20.40 -6.65 -24.53
CA GLN A 192 -20.39 -7.80 -25.45
C GLN A 192 -19.43 -8.89 -24.98
N SER A 193 -18.22 -8.53 -24.57
CA SER A 193 -17.22 -9.47 -24.04
C SER A 193 -17.72 -10.17 -22.77
N PHE A 194 -18.35 -9.44 -21.87
CA PHE A 194 -18.93 -10.00 -20.64
C PHE A 194 -20.05 -11.02 -20.98
N LYS A 195 -21.00 -10.63 -21.83
CA LYS A 195 -22.09 -11.50 -22.27
C LYS A 195 -21.57 -12.75 -22.99
N LYS A 196 -20.53 -12.59 -23.84
CA LYS A 196 -19.84 -13.70 -24.48
C LYS A 196 -19.24 -14.66 -23.47
N GLY A 197 -18.60 -14.13 -22.40
CA GLY A 197 -18.06 -14.93 -21.32
C GLY A 197 -19.13 -15.80 -20.64
N LEU A 198 -20.26 -15.18 -20.24
CA LEU A 198 -21.40 -15.91 -19.68
C LEU A 198 -21.87 -17.03 -20.58
N GLN A 199 -22.17 -16.70 -21.84
CA GLN A 199 -22.74 -17.66 -22.83
C GLN A 199 -21.77 -18.81 -23.17
N SER A 200 -20.47 -18.50 -23.29
CA SER A 200 -19.45 -19.51 -23.61
C SER A 200 -19.32 -20.53 -22.48
N GLN A 201 -19.43 -20.09 -21.24
CA GLN A 201 -19.30 -20.97 -20.07
C GLN A 201 -20.56 -21.83 -19.86
N PHE A 202 -21.77 -21.27 -20.00
CA PHE A 202 -23.01 -22.05 -20.02
C PHE A 202 -23.00 -23.12 -21.10
N LYS A 203 -22.58 -22.76 -22.32
CA LYS A 203 -22.46 -23.72 -23.44
C LYS A 203 -21.43 -24.83 -23.16
N LYS A 204 -20.28 -24.47 -22.59
CA LYS A 204 -19.21 -25.43 -22.26
C LYS A 204 -19.69 -26.49 -21.28
N HIS A 205 -20.51 -26.11 -20.32
CA HIS A 205 -21.09 -27.03 -19.33
C HIS A 205 -22.44 -27.65 -19.74
N ASN A 206 -22.92 -27.43 -21.00
CA ASN A 206 -24.23 -27.83 -21.45
C ASN A 206 -25.36 -27.40 -20.50
N TYR A 207 -25.18 -26.20 -19.86
CA TYR A 207 -26.09 -25.71 -18.84
C TYR A 207 -27.24 -24.91 -19.47
N SER A 208 -28.49 -25.35 -19.22
CA SER A 208 -29.67 -24.66 -19.72
C SER A 208 -30.01 -23.45 -18.85
N VAL A 209 -29.97 -22.27 -19.45
CA VAL A 209 -30.27 -21.01 -18.76
C VAL A 209 -31.11 -20.10 -19.63
N VAL A 210 -32.08 -19.42 -19.04
CA VAL A 210 -32.83 -18.32 -19.65
C VAL A 210 -32.20 -17.02 -19.16
N LEU A 211 -31.60 -16.25 -20.07
CA LEU A 211 -30.93 -14.97 -19.78
C LEU A 211 -31.76 -13.81 -20.30
N ASN A 212 -32.48 -13.11 -19.41
CA ASN A 212 -33.27 -11.92 -19.74
C ASN A 212 -32.38 -10.68 -19.65
N ASN A 213 -31.96 -10.13 -20.78
CA ASN A 213 -31.09 -8.98 -20.84
C ASN A 213 -31.87 -7.67 -20.97
N ILE A 214 -31.69 -6.76 -20.00
CA ILE A 214 -32.13 -5.37 -20.05
C ILE A 214 -30.90 -4.49 -20.21
N ALA A 215 -30.75 -3.89 -21.39
CA ALA A 215 -29.62 -3.01 -21.71
C ALA A 215 -30.00 -1.54 -21.48
N SER A 216 -29.18 -0.81 -20.71
CA SER A 216 -29.39 0.63 -20.55
C SER A 216 -29.01 1.39 -21.83
N LYS A 217 -29.84 2.36 -22.20
CA LYS A 217 -29.52 3.36 -23.24
C LYS A 217 -28.77 4.54 -22.60
N PRO A 218 -27.95 5.29 -23.36
CA PRO A 218 -27.13 6.40 -22.81
C PRO A 218 -27.92 7.63 -22.35
N SER A 219 -29.14 7.52 -21.85
CA SER A 219 -29.94 8.66 -21.38
C SER A 219 -30.85 8.28 -20.22
N ASN A 220 -31.09 9.25 -19.37
CA ASN A 220 -31.99 9.41 -18.21
C ASN A 220 -33.13 8.36 -18.03
N GLY A 221 -32.84 7.10 -17.90
CA GLY A 221 -33.88 6.09 -17.74
C GLY A 221 -33.39 4.79 -17.09
N THR A 222 -32.09 4.73 -16.78
CA THR A 222 -31.48 3.49 -16.24
C THR A 222 -32.17 3.03 -14.95
N TYR A 223 -32.55 3.96 -14.06
CA TYR A 223 -33.30 3.64 -12.86
C TYR A 223 -34.67 3.01 -13.15
N ASN A 224 -35.43 3.57 -14.09
CA ASN A 224 -36.73 3.03 -14.48
C ASN A 224 -36.63 1.61 -15.10
N LEU A 225 -35.55 1.33 -15.83
CA LEU A 225 -35.35 0.01 -16.42
C LEU A 225 -35.17 -1.09 -15.35
N ALA A 226 -34.68 -0.76 -14.17
CA ALA A 226 -34.58 -1.73 -13.08
C ALA A 226 -35.94 -2.28 -12.63
N PHE A 227 -37.02 -1.47 -12.72
CA PHE A 227 -38.38 -1.90 -12.39
C PHE A 227 -38.91 -2.94 -13.40
N SER A 228 -38.38 -3.00 -14.61
CA SER A 228 -38.79 -3.99 -15.62
C SER A 228 -38.47 -5.43 -15.19
N PHE A 229 -37.50 -5.65 -14.29
CA PHE A 229 -37.24 -6.99 -13.74
C PHE A 229 -38.40 -7.51 -12.88
N PHE A 230 -39.22 -6.62 -12.32
CA PHE A 230 -40.30 -6.93 -11.40
C PHE A 230 -41.70 -6.57 -11.94
N ALA A 231 -41.77 -6.22 -13.22
CA ALA A 231 -43.04 -5.82 -13.86
C ALA A 231 -44.03 -6.96 -14.01
N ASP A 232 -43.54 -8.20 -14.09
CA ASP A 232 -44.36 -9.41 -14.13
C ASP A 232 -44.13 -10.24 -12.85
N GLU A 233 -45.11 -10.27 -11.96
CA GLU A 233 -45.03 -10.99 -10.70
C GLU A 233 -44.91 -12.52 -10.87
N GLN A 234 -45.20 -13.08 -12.05
CA GLN A 234 -45.02 -14.51 -12.30
C GLN A 234 -43.56 -14.88 -12.59
N ILE A 235 -42.72 -13.91 -12.97
CA ILE A 235 -41.30 -14.12 -13.24
C ILE A 235 -40.52 -13.98 -11.93
N LYS A 236 -39.93 -15.09 -11.49
CA LYS A 236 -39.05 -15.12 -10.32
C LYS A 236 -37.64 -15.45 -10.75
N TYR A 237 -36.77 -14.43 -10.79
CA TYR A 237 -35.38 -14.63 -11.13
C TYR A 237 -34.65 -15.39 -10.02
N ASP A 238 -33.81 -16.37 -10.38
CA ASP A 238 -32.92 -17.05 -9.46
C ASP A 238 -31.75 -16.11 -9.05
N ALA A 239 -31.31 -15.27 -9.97
CA ALA A 239 -30.32 -14.22 -9.72
C ALA A 239 -30.44 -13.08 -10.76
N ILE A 240 -29.92 -11.90 -10.39
CA ILE A 240 -29.75 -10.77 -11.33
C ILE A 240 -28.28 -10.37 -11.37
N ILE A 241 -27.73 -10.24 -12.58
CA ILE A 241 -26.37 -9.78 -12.82
C ILE A 241 -26.40 -8.30 -13.21
N THR A 242 -25.50 -7.49 -12.64
CA THR A 242 -25.35 -6.08 -13.00
C THR A 242 -23.91 -5.74 -13.35
N MET A 243 -23.71 -4.78 -14.27
CA MET A 243 -22.39 -4.39 -14.76
C MET A 243 -21.65 -3.41 -13.86
N ASP A 244 -22.31 -2.89 -12.83
CA ASP A 244 -21.74 -2.00 -11.81
C ASP A 244 -22.66 -1.94 -10.58
N MET A 245 -22.12 -1.39 -9.48
CA MET A 245 -22.78 -1.28 -8.19
C MET A 245 -23.98 -0.33 -8.21
N GLU A 246 -23.96 0.71 -9.03
CA GLU A 246 -25.08 1.63 -9.16
C GLU A 246 -26.34 0.89 -9.66
N ARG A 247 -26.17 0.04 -10.69
CA ARG A 247 -27.27 -0.82 -11.19
C ARG A 247 -27.74 -1.83 -10.15
N ALA A 248 -26.83 -2.37 -9.36
CA ALA A 248 -27.21 -3.28 -8.27
C ALA A 248 -28.13 -2.58 -7.26
N HIS A 249 -27.81 -1.35 -6.89
CA HIS A 249 -28.67 -0.53 -6.04
C HIS A 249 -30.01 -0.20 -6.70
N PHE A 250 -30.03 0.07 -8.01
CA PHE A 250 -31.27 0.32 -8.74
C PHE A 250 -32.19 -0.90 -8.73
N VAL A 251 -31.64 -2.09 -8.96
CA VAL A 251 -32.40 -3.36 -8.91
C VAL A 251 -32.97 -3.57 -7.50
N ARG A 252 -32.16 -3.38 -6.45
CA ARG A 252 -32.59 -3.52 -5.07
C ARG A 252 -33.69 -2.52 -4.70
N ASN A 253 -33.55 -1.27 -5.12
CA ASN A 253 -34.57 -0.25 -4.91
C ASN A 253 -35.85 -0.55 -5.69
N ALA A 254 -35.72 -1.02 -6.94
CA ALA A 254 -36.88 -1.41 -7.75
C ALA A 254 -37.64 -2.59 -7.12
N ASN A 255 -36.93 -3.56 -6.56
CA ASN A 255 -37.57 -4.63 -5.79
C ASN A 255 -38.27 -4.08 -4.56
N TYR A 256 -37.59 -3.27 -3.73
CA TYR A 256 -38.14 -2.73 -2.50
C TYR A 256 -39.41 -1.90 -2.70
N PHE A 257 -39.45 -1.06 -3.75
CA PHE A 257 -40.58 -0.15 -3.98
C PHE A 257 -41.63 -0.70 -4.98
N GLY A 258 -41.27 -1.66 -5.81
CA GLY A 258 -42.10 -2.13 -6.93
C GLY A 258 -42.47 -3.60 -6.91
N SER A 259 -42.03 -4.37 -5.93
CA SER A 259 -42.30 -5.82 -5.87
C SER A 259 -42.70 -6.25 -4.48
N GLN A 260 -43.53 -7.32 -4.40
CA GLN A 260 -43.82 -8.02 -3.15
C GLN A 260 -42.97 -9.29 -2.98
N GLN A 261 -42.10 -9.58 -3.97
CA GLN A 261 -41.21 -10.74 -3.93
C GLN A 261 -39.94 -10.41 -3.14
N ASP A 262 -39.31 -11.44 -2.59
CA ASP A 262 -37.96 -11.32 -2.05
C ASP A 262 -36.98 -10.91 -3.14
N CYS A 263 -36.01 -10.05 -2.81
CA CYS A 263 -34.98 -9.63 -3.74
C CYS A 263 -34.08 -10.83 -4.11
N PRO A 264 -33.98 -11.20 -5.38
CA PRO A 264 -33.07 -12.25 -5.78
C PRO A 264 -31.60 -11.87 -5.52
N PRO A 265 -30.70 -12.84 -5.37
CA PRO A 265 -29.26 -12.58 -5.31
C PRO A 265 -28.79 -11.70 -6.48
N ILE A 266 -28.03 -10.65 -6.18
CA ILE A 266 -27.50 -9.73 -7.20
C ILE A 266 -25.99 -9.95 -7.33
N TYR A 267 -25.53 -10.25 -8.53
CA TYR A 267 -24.12 -10.38 -8.87
C TYR A 267 -23.66 -9.12 -9.59
N THR A 268 -22.64 -8.43 -9.09
CA THR A 268 -22.22 -7.14 -9.66
C THR A 268 -20.71 -7.04 -9.85
N LEU A 269 -20.30 -6.30 -10.89
CA LEU A 269 -18.90 -5.93 -11.09
C LEU A 269 -18.58 -4.68 -10.26
N THR A 270 -17.51 -4.72 -9.49
CA THR A 270 -17.09 -3.60 -8.65
C THR A 270 -15.58 -3.61 -8.39
N ASN A 271 -15.03 -2.54 -7.87
CA ASN A 271 -13.71 -2.50 -7.25
C ASN A 271 -13.79 -2.22 -5.75
N ASN A 272 -14.99 -2.19 -5.20
CA ASN A 272 -15.25 -1.66 -3.88
C ASN A 272 -15.42 -2.76 -2.82
N SER A 273 -14.32 -3.16 -2.17
CA SER A 273 -14.35 -4.10 -1.03
C SER A 273 -14.84 -3.49 0.30
N PHE A 274 -15.21 -2.20 0.32
CA PHE A 274 -15.62 -1.52 1.55
C PHE A 274 -17.09 -1.69 1.92
N TYR A 275 -17.95 -2.00 0.95
CA TYR A 275 -19.37 -2.11 1.18
C TYR A 275 -19.79 -3.56 1.13
N TYR A 276 -19.97 -4.14 2.31
CA TYR A 276 -20.72 -5.38 2.41
C TYR A 276 -22.21 -5.03 2.37
N GLU A 277 -22.91 -5.61 1.43
CA GLU A 277 -24.35 -5.51 1.34
C GLU A 277 -24.94 -6.92 1.27
N ASP A 278 -25.89 -7.21 2.17
CA ASP A 278 -26.60 -8.49 2.15
C ASP A 278 -27.22 -8.71 0.75
N ASN A 279 -27.06 -9.91 0.21
CA ASN A 279 -27.61 -10.36 -1.06
C ASN A 279 -27.01 -9.70 -2.33
N ILE A 280 -25.88 -8.94 -2.20
CA ILE A 280 -25.11 -8.45 -3.35
C ILE A 280 -23.72 -9.12 -3.37
N TYR A 281 -23.53 -9.97 -4.38
CA TYR A 281 -22.28 -10.70 -4.61
C TYR A 281 -21.37 -9.89 -5.53
N GLN A 282 -20.19 -9.51 -5.00
CA GLN A 282 -19.28 -8.57 -5.65
C GLN A 282 -18.15 -9.31 -6.37
N TYR A 283 -18.06 -9.12 -7.69
CA TYR A 283 -16.92 -9.56 -8.49
C TYR A 283 -15.96 -8.40 -8.70
N HIS A 284 -14.73 -8.55 -8.23
CA HIS A 284 -13.74 -7.46 -8.23
C HIS A 284 -13.01 -7.32 -9.55
N MET A 285 -13.11 -6.12 -10.12
CA MET A 285 -12.37 -5.66 -11.29
C MET A 285 -11.18 -4.82 -10.87
N ASN A 286 -10.02 -5.03 -11.46
CA ASN A 286 -8.77 -4.39 -11.02
C ASN A 286 -8.52 -3.04 -11.71
N TYR A 287 -9.39 -2.05 -11.49
CA TYR A 287 -9.31 -0.72 -12.12
C TYR A 287 -7.98 0.01 -11.83
N GLY A 288 -7.34 -0.24 -10.68
CA GLY A 288 -6.08 0.41 -10.31
C GLY A 288 -4.91 -0.02 -11.20
N ILE A 289 -4.79 -1.32 -11.49
CA ILE A 289 -3.75 -1.84 -12.41
C ILE A 289 -3.98 -1.32 -13.83
N LEU A 290 -5.24 -1.19 -14.25
CA LEU A 290 -5.56 -0.64 -15.56
C LEU A 290 -4.94 0.75 -15.76
N SER A 291 -5.05 1.63 -14.77
CA SER A 291 -4.48 2.97 -14.81
C SER A 291 -2.95 2.96 -14.93
N GLU A 292 -2.28 2.06 -14.22
CA GLU A 292 -0.83 1.87 -14.33
C GLU A 292 -0.43 1.42 -15.75
N GLN A 293 -1.13 0.44 -16.31
CA GLN A 293 -0.85 -0.07 -17.65
C GLN A 293 -1.12 0.99 -18.74
N ILE A 294 -2.16 1.82 -18.57
CA ILE A 294 -2.43 2.94 -19.47
C ILE A 294 -1.26 3.93 -19.45
N MET A 295 -0.73 4.27 -18.28
CA MET A 295 0.40 5.20 -18.20
C MET A 295 1.68 4.60 -18.79
N LYS A 296 1.90 3.30 -18.69
CA LYS A 296 2.98 2.60 -19.43
C LYS A 296 2.82 2.75 -20.94
N LEU A 297 1.60 2.59 -21.47
CA LEU A 297 1.32 2.85 -22.89
C LEU A 297 1.62 4.32 -23.27
N VAL A 298 1.25 5.27 -22.41
CA VAL A 298 1.57 6.69 -22.61
C VAL A 298 3.07 6.92 -22.72
N GLU A 299 3.89 6.19 -21.94
CA GLU A 299 5.36 6.26 -21.98
C GLU A 299 5.97 5.43 -23.12
N GLY A 300 5.16 4.65 -23.85
CA GLY A 300 5.64 3.79 -24.94
C GLY A 300 6.18 2.44 -24.49
N GLU A 301 5.84 2.01 -23.29
CA GLU A 301 6.22 0.72 -22.74
C GLU A 301 5.24 -0.39 -23.16
N THR A 302 5.68 -1.64 -23.06
CA THR A 302 4.81 -2.81 -23.31
C THR A 302 3.90 -3.09 -22.11
N VAL A 303 2.66 -3.48 -22.41
CA VAL A 303 1.63 -3.78 -21.40
C VAL A 303 1.55 -5.28 -21.16
N THR A 304 1.41 -5.66 -19.90
CA THR A 304 1.10 -7.03 -19.48
C THR A 304 -0.41 -7.26 -19.39
N ASN A 305 -0.86 -8.52 -19.49
CA ASN A 305 -2.26 -8.85 -19.25
C ASN A 305 -2.71 -8.38 -17.86
N ILE A 306 -3.95 -7.88 -17.79
CA ILE A 306 -4.56 -7.42 -16.55
C ILE A 306 -5.55 -8.48 -16.10
N ASP A 307 -5.20 -9.18 -15.02
CA ASP A 307 -6.07 -10.17 -14.41
C ASP A 307 -7.08 -9.51 -13.46
N ASN A 308 -8.32 -10.02 -13.50
CA ASN A 308 -9.33 -9.66 -12.52
C ASN A 308 -9.01 -10.30 -11.17
N LYS A 309 -9.50 -9.71 -10.07
CA LYS A 309 -9.31 -10.27 -8.72
C LYS A 309 -10.28 -11.42 -8.39
N GLY A 310 -11.42 -11.52 -9.10
CA GLY A 310 -12.47 -12.49 -8.81
C GLY A 310 -13.45 -12.06 -7.71
N PHE A 311 -14.22 -12.99 -7.17
CA PHE A 311 -15.17 -12.69 -6.10
C PHE A 311 -14.49 -12.32 -4.79
N SER A 312 -15.08 -11.38 -4.05
CA SER A 312 -14.93 -11.36 -2.59
C SER A 312 -15.50 -12.65 -2.02
N LEU A 313 -15.07 -13.02 -0.82
CA LEU A 313 -15.65 -14.17 -0.14
C LEU A 313 -17.18 -14.13 -0.22
N LEU A 314 -17.70 -15.09 -1.00
CA LEU A 314 -19.13 -15.38 -0.96
C LEU A 314 -19.40 -15.90 0.44
N PRO A 315 -20.34 -15.33 1.21
CA PRO A 315 -20.75 -15.95 2.43
C PRO A 315 -21.31 -17.33 2.05
N ASP A 316 -20.63 -18.38 2.51
CA ASP A 316 -21.12 -19.73 2.31
C ASP A 316 -22.52 -19.82 2.93
N SER A 317 -23.55 -19.69 2.12
CA SER A 317 -24.93 -19.75 2.57
C SER A 317 -25.28 -21.12 3.16
N ASN A 318 -24.43 -22.12 2.93
CA ASN A 318 -24.54 -23.47 3.45
C ASN A 318 -23.68 -23.75 4.69
N SER A 319 -22.73 -22.88 5.07
CA SER A 319 -21.98 -23.03 6.32
C SER A 319 -22.71 -22.44 7.53
N ALA A 320 -23.88 -21.85 7.33
CA ALA A 320 -24.81 -21.51 8.40
C ALA A 320 -25.51 -22.77 9.01
N ASN A 321 -24.81 -23.89 9.06
CA ASN A 321 -25.07 -24.87 10.11
C ASN A 321 -24.71 -24.19 11.42
N LYS A 322 -25.72 -23.54 11.99
CA LYS A 322 -25.76 -22.99 13.35
C LYS A 322 -25.58 -24.11 14.39
N THR A 323 -24.43 -24.77 14.35
CA THR A 323 -23.93 -25.38 15.56
C THR A 323 -23.51 -24.22 16.45
N LYS A 324 -24.33 -23.94 17.45
CA LYS A 324 -24.00 -23.03 18.54
C LYS A 324 -22.76 -23.58 19.25
N HIS A 325 -21.59 -23.36 18.69
CA HIS A 325 -20.36 -23.62 19.40
C HIS A 325 -20.16 -22.43 20.34
N ASN A 326 -20.44 -22.64 21.61
CA ASN A 326 -20.07 -21.72 22.69
C ASN A 326 -18.57 -21.87 23.03
N GLU A 327 -17.75 -22.12 21.98
CA GLU A 327 -16.32 -22.35 22.11
C GLU A 327 -15.58 -21.02 22.01
N THR A 328 -14.52 -20.88 22.81
CA THR A 328 -13.69 -19.68 22.85
C THR A 328 -12.24 -20.05 22.48
N ILE A 329 -11.64 -19.34 21.56
CA ILE A 329 -10.21 -19.38 21.24
C ILE A 329 -9.50 -18.32 22.10
N ASN A 330 -8.47 -18.71 22.83
CA ASN A 330 -7.58 -17.80 23.54
C ASN A 330 -6.38 -17.45 22.67
N PHE A 331 -6.22 -16.16 22.34
CA PHE A 331 -5.20 -15.66 21.43
C PHE A 331 -4.25 -14.68 22.15
N LEU A 332 -3.02 -15.14 22.42
CA LEU A 332 -1.93 -14.34 22.99
C LEU A 332 -1.30 -13.45 21.94
N ILE A 333 -1.36 -12.13 22.13
CA ILE A 333 -0.94 -11.13 21.16
C ILE A 333 -0.40 -9.88 21.87
N LEU A 334 0.51 -9.14 21.21
CA LEU A 334 1.02 -7.86 21.74
C LEU A 334 0.14 -6.67 21.29
N PRO A 335 0.18 -5.54 22.00
CA PRO A 335 -0.50 -4.31 21.57
C PRO A 335 0.15 -3.76 20.30
N SER A 336 -0.62 -3.68 19.20
CA SER A 336 -0.16 -3.18 17.91
C SER A 336 -1.34 -2.65 17.08
N PRO A 337 -1.10 -1.89 15.98
CA PRO A 337 -2.15 -1.54 15.02
C PRO A 337 -2.90 -2.76 14.49
N SER A 338 -2.19 -3.85 14.19
CA SER A 338 -2.79 -5.10 13.70
C SER A 338 -3.70 -5.75 14.74
N THR A 339 -3.31 -5.71 16.03
CA THR A 339 -4.16 -6.17 17.13
C THR A 339 -5.44 -5.36 17.23
N GLN A 340 -5.36 -4.03 17.09
CA GLN A 340 -6.55 -3.16 17.11
C GLN A 340 -7.46 -3.42 15.90
N ALA A 341 -6.87 -3.66 14.73
CA ALA A 341 -7.62 -4.03 13.53
C ALA A 341 -8.35 -5.35 13.72
N VAL A 342 -7.66 -6.40 14.17
CA VAL A 342 -8.27 -7.71 14.46
C VAL A 342 -9.41 -7.56 15.48
N LYS A 343 -9.18 -6.86 16.60
CA LYS A 343 -10.19 -6.63 17.64
C LYS A 343 -11.48 -6.05 17.06
N LYS A 344 -11.38 -5.12 16.11
CA LYS A 344 -12.56 -4.52 15.44
C LYS A 344 -13.28 -5.49 14.53
N LEU A 345 -12.60 -6.51 14.00
CA LEU A 345 -13.15 -7.48 13.04
C LEU A 345 -13.69 -8.75 13.73
N LEU A 346 -13.33 -9.03 14.99
CA LEU A 346 -13.81 -10.21 15.74
C LEU A 346 -15.33 -10.33 15.83
N PRO A 347 -16.15 -9.26 15.93
CA PRO A 347 -17.59 -9.36 15.85
C PRO A 347 -18.11 -10.02 14.57
N HIS A 348 -17.45 -9.73 13.42
CA HIS A 348 -17.76 -10.39 12.15
C HIS A 348 -17.44 -11.90 12.22
N PHE A 349 -16.27 -12.29 12.73
CA PHE A 349 -15.91 -13.69 12.92
C PHE A 349 -16.94 -14.44 13.80
N LYS A 350 -17.31 -13.83 14.91
CA LYS A 350 -18.34 -14.40 15.81
C LYS A 350 -19.70 -14.55 15.12
N LYS A 351 -20.11 -13.53 14.33
CA LYS A 351 -21.37 -13.57 13.56
C LYS A 351 -21.39 -14.72 12.56
N MET A 352 -20.24 -14.91 11.85
CA MET A 352 -20.13 -15.92 10.79
C MET A 352 -20.04 -17.35 11.34
N TYR A 353 -19.26 -17.59 12.39
CA TYR A 353 -18.89 -18.95 12.82
C TYR A 353 -19.39 -19.32 14.21
N GLY A 354 -19.96 -18.38 14.96
CA GLY A 354 -20.43 -18.64 16.33
C GLY A 354 -19.32 -18.86 17.36
N ILE A 355 -18.04 -18.69 16.98
CA ILE A 355 -16.86 -18.90 17.83
C ILE A 355 -16.44 -17.56 18.44
N ASN A 356 -16.16 -17.54 19.75
CA ASN A 356 -15.57 -16.38 20.40
C ASN A 356 -14.04 -16.41 20.30
N VAL A 357 -13.42 -15.22 20.20
CA VAL A 357 -11.97 -15.07 20.34
C VAL A 357 -11.66 -14.13 21.49
N ASN A 358 -10.95 -14.63 22.49
CA ASN A 358 -10.47 -13.85 23.61
C ASN A 358 -9.04 -13.42 23.36
N LEU A 359 -8.80 -12.10 23.19
CA LEU A 359 -7.47 -11.55 23.00
C LEU A 359 -6.79 -11.36 24.36
N ILE A 360 -5.71 -12.11 24.59
CA ILE A 360 -4.81 -11.95 25.74
C ILE A 360 -3.70 -11.01 25.30
N ILE A 361 -3.90 -9.70 25.54
CA ILE A 361 -2.96 -8.67 25.07
C ILE A 361 -1.92 -8.43 26.16
N LYS A 362 -0.65 -8.73 25.83
CA LYS A 362 0.50 -8.62 26.72
C LYS A 362 1.66 -7.89 26.04
N PRO A 363 2.47 -7.09 26.78
CA PRO A 363 3.70 -6.54 26.26
C PRO A 363 4.74 -7.65 25.97
N PHE A 364 5.77 -7.31 25.19
CA PHE A 364 6.78 -8.26 24.75
C PHE A 364 7.35 -9.13 25.87
N ASP A 365 7.82 -8.51 26.94
CA ASP A 365 8.51 -9.21 28.03
C ASP A 365 7.60 -10.24 28.72
N GLU A 366 6.33 -9.90 28.90
CA GLU A 366 5.34 -10.82 29.45
C GLU A 366 5.07 -12.00 28.51
N ILE A 367 4.99 -11.73 27.18
CA ILE A 367 4.85 -12.81 26.18
C ILE A 367 6.00 -13.79 26.27
N TYR A 368 7.24 -13.28 26.29
CA TYR A 368 8.43 -14.15 26.37
C TYR A 368 8.48 -14.93 27.69
N HIS A 369 8.04 -14.32 28.80
CA HIS A 369 7.90 -15.03 30.07
C HIS A 369 6.87 -16.18 29.96
N ILE A 370 5.71 -15.91 29.37
CA ILE A 370 4.68 -16.92 29.14
C ILE A 370 5.19 -18.05 28.22
N LEU A 371 5.95 -17.72 27.16
CA LEU A 371 6.51 -18.73 26.25
C LEU A 371 7.49 -19.67 26.95
N ASN A 372 8.31 -19.17 27.85
CA ASN A 372 9.23 -19.99 28.64
C ASN A 372 8.50 -20.90 29.66
N GLN A 373 7.28 -20.55 30.03
CA GLN A 373 6.45 -21.30 31.00
C GLN A 373 5.12 -21.76 30.38
N LEU A 374 5.09 -22.01 29.05
CA LEU A 374 3.85 -22.31 28.33
C LEU A 374 3.11 -23.56 28.87
N ASN A 375 3.82 -24.49 29.51
CA ASN A 375 3.23 -25.63 30.20
C ASN A 375 2.27 -25.22 31.36
N GLN A 376 2.42 -24.03 31.89
CA GLN A 376 1.53 -23.43 32.90
C GLN A 376 0.37 -22.64 32.30
N HIS A 377 0.40 -22.39 30.97
CA HIS A 377 -0.58 -21.61 30.21
C HIS A 377 -1.16 -22.43 29.05
N GLN A 378 -1.61 -23.65 29.36
CA GLN A 378 -2.11 -24.63 28.36
C GLN A 378 -3.45 -24.22 27.72
N ASP A 379 -4.13 -23.23 28.29
CA ASP A 379 -5.38 -22.66 27.79
C ASP A 379 -5.18 -21.71 26.59
N ILE A 380 -3.94 -21.33 26.28
CA ILE A 380 -3.63 -20.51 25.12
C ILE A 380 -3.63 -21.35 23.83
N ASP A 381 -4.44 -20.91 22.86
CA ASP A 381 -4.65 -21.65 21.60
C ASP A 381 -3.79 -21.10 20.44
N ILE A 382 -3.73 -19.77 20.31
CA ILE A 382 -2.98 -19.07 19.25
C ILE A 382 -1.99 -18.12 19.92
N ILE A 383 -0.79 -18.06 19.36
CA ILE A 383 0.28 -17.18 19.87
C ILE A 383 0.87 -16.37 18.71
N ARG A 384 0.91 -15.06 18.90
CA ARG A 384 1.70 -14.18 18.05
C ARG A 384 3.12 -14.12 18.59
N ILE A 385 4.09 -14.54 17.78
CA ILE A 385 5.51 -14.47 18.11
C ILE A 385 6.21 -13.47 17.18
N ASP A 386 7.15 -12.70 17.74
CA ASP A 386 8.05 -11.86 16.94
C ASP A 386 8.98 -12.72 16.09
N MET A 387 9.29 -12.26 14.88
CA MET A 387 10.15 -13.00 13.97
C MET A 387 11.57 -13.23 14.52
N ALA A 388 12.05 -12.37 15.42
CA ALA A 388 13.35 -12.53 16.07
C ALA A 388 13.36 -13.72 17.05
N GLY A 389 12.23 -14.00 17.70
CA GLY A 389 12.08 -15.13 18.62
C GLY A 389 11.61 -16.42 17.96
N LEU A 390 11.09 -16.36 16.74
CA LEU A 390 10.48 -17.53 16.08
C LEU A 390 11.41 -18.75 16.03
N PRO A 391 12.67 -18.67 15.55
CA PRO A 391 13.53 -19.85 15.47
C PRO A 391 13.83 -20.48 16.84
N TRP A 392 13.91 -19.67 17.88
CA TRP A 392 14.19 -20.14 19.22
C TRP A 392 13.01 -20.85 19.89
N PHE A 393 11.82 -20.29 19.75
CA PHE A 393 10.65 -20.77 20.47
C PHE A 393 9.78 -21.74 19.68
N ALA A 394 9.69 -21.62 18.35
CA ALA A 394 8.69 -22.35 17.58
C ALA A 394 8.71 -23.86 17.80
N PRO A 395 9.86 -24.57 17.83
CA PRO A 395 9.88 -26.03 18.04
C PRO A 395 9.33 -26.45 19.41
N SER A 396 9.44 -25.57 20.43
CA SER A 396 9.00 -25.87 21.79
C SER A 396 7.57 -25.41 22.09
N VAL A 397 7.03 -24.44 21.35
CA VAL A 397 5.73 -23.82 21.67
C VAL A 397 4.64 -24.10 20.66
N PHE A 398 4.97 -24.39 19.37
CA PHE A 398 3.98 -24.56 18.31
C PHE A 398 3.81 -26.00 17.86
N LYS A 399 2.61 -26.32 17.39
CA LYS A 399 2.38 -27.46 16.51
C LYS A 399 2.93 -27.15 15.12
N PRO A 400 3.67 -28.07 14.46
CA PRO A 400 3.95 -27.93 13.03
C PRO A 400 2.67 -27.77 12.22
N LEU A 401 2.65 -26.85 11.25
CA LEU A 401 1.46 -26.60 10.42
C LEU A 401 1.02 -27.84 9.65
N SER A 402 1.95 -28.73 9.27
CA SER A 402 1.66 -30.00 8.60
C SER A 402 0.83 -30.99 9.43
N LYS A 403 0.77 -30.79 10.75
CA LYS A 403 -0.09 -31.60 11.64
C LYS A 403 -1.49 -31.04 11.78
N LEU A 404 -1.74 -29.85 11.28
CA LEU A 404 -3.05 -29.21 11.27
C LEU A 404 -3.73 -29.54 9.94
N ALA A 405 -5.04 -29.80 9.95
CA ALA A 405 -5.84 -30.00 8.74
C ALA A 405 -6.08 -28.68 7.99
N ILE A 406 -5.02 -27.88 7.79
CA ILE A 406 -5.03 -26.58 7.12
C ILE A 406 -4.26 -26.71 5.81
N ASP A 407 -4.78 -26.16 4.72
CA ASP A 407 -4.01 -25.95 3.49
C ASP A 407 -3.06 -24.76 3.69
N PHE A 408 -1.99 -25.01 4.46
CA PHE A 408 -1.02 -23.96 4.78
C PHE A 408 -0.19 -23.54 3.56
N ASP A 409 0.01 -24.41 2.57
CA ASP A 409 0.71 -24.09 1.34
C ASP A 409 -0.06 -23.01 0.57
N HIS A 410 -1.39 -23.14 0.47
CA HIS A 410 -2.25 -22.11 -0.11
C HIS A 410 -2.17 -20.78 0.67
N LEU A 411 -2.15 -20.83 2.01
CA LEU A 411 -2.04 -19.63 2.83
C LEU A 411 -0.66 -18.96 2.67
N LEU A 412 0.42 -19.74 2.67
CA LEU A 412 1.78 -19.22 2.50
C LEU A 412 2.01 -18.66 1.10
N ALA A 413 1.43 -19.26 0.05
CA ALA A 413 1.54 -18.77 -1.33
C ALA A 413 1.05 -17.33 -1.52
N LYS A 414 0.24 -16.81 -0.61
CA LYS A 414 -0.22 -15.42 -0.61
C LYS A 414 0.88 -14.40 -0.29
N TYR A 415 2.02 -14.85 0.25
CA TYR A 415 3.13 -13.99 0.68
C TYR A 415 4.34 -14.07 -0.28
N PRO A 416 5.23 -13.05 -0.29
CA PRO A 416 6.54 -13.14 -0.92
C PRO A 416 7.39 -14.26 -0.28
N LEU A 417 8.19 -14.96 -1.10
CA LEU A 417 9.04 -16.07 -0.63
C LEU A 417 10.00 -15.66 0.49
N GLU A 418 10.58 -14.48 0.38
CA GLU A 418 11.53 -13.94 1.37
C GLU A 418 10.92 -13.77 2.77
N LEU A 419 9.61 -13.54 2.83
CA LEU A 419 8.88 -13.48 4.10
C LEU A 419 8.54 -14.88 4.61
N ILE A 420 8.12 -15.79 3.73
CA ILE A 420 7.75 -17.15 4.11
C ILE A 420 8.94 -17.84 4.79
N GLU A 421 10.13 -17.78 4.19
CA GLU A 421 11.35 -18.38 4.74
C GLU A 421 11.67 -17.88 6.15
N ARG A 422 11.43 -16.59 6.43
CA ARG A 422 11.84 -15.94 7.69
C ARG A 422 10.78 -15.95 8.77
N PHE A 423 9.50 -15.97 8.36
CA PHE A 423 8.35 -15.82 9.26
C PHE A 423 7.59 -17.13 9.49
N SER A 424 7.91 -18.20 8.77
CA SER A 424 7.15 -19.45 8.85
C SER A 424 8.00 -20.67 9.17
N TYR A 425 9.20 -20.77 8.60
CA TYR A 425 10.03 -21.97 8.68
C TYR A 425 11.11 -21.90 9.75
N VAL A 426 11.28 -23.00 10.46
CA VAL A 426 12.43 -23.29 11.33
C VAL A 426 12.88 -24.71 11.00
N ASP A 427 14.15 -24.88 10.62
CA ASP A 427 14.74 -26.17 10.23
C ASP A 427 13.89 -26.94 9.20
N ASN A 428 13.43 -26.23 8.17
CA ASN A 428 12.55 -26.72 7.08
C ASN A 428 11.16 -27.19 7.54
N ILE A 429 10.76 -26.91 8.77
CA ILE A 429 9.41 -27.19 9.28
C ILE A 429 8.63 -25.87 9.38
N ALA A 430 7.45 -25.83 8.78
CA ALA A 430 6.56 -24.69 8.91
C ALA A 430 5.81 -24.73 10.24
N TYR A 431 5.99 -23.71 11.09
CA TYR A 431 5.35 -23.57 12.39
C TYR A 431 4.33 -22.44 12.49
N ALA A 432 4.49 -21.43 11.67
CA ALA A 432 3.69 -20.21 11.78
C ALA A 432 3.37 -19.58 10.42
N ILE A 433 2.38 -18.71 10.38
CA ILE A 433 1.97 -17.95 9.20
C ILE A 433 2.30 -16.48 9.44
N PRO A 434 2.91 -15.74 8.48
CA PRO A 434 3.19 -14.31 8.64
C PRO A 434 1.91 -13.54 8.98
N PHE A 435 1.94 -12.72 10.04
CA PHE A 435 0.75 -11.97 10.48
C PHE A 435 0.89 -10.47 10.20
N ASP A 436 1.87 -9.84 10.82
CA ASP A 436 2.11 -8.40 10.74
C ASP A 436 3.57 -8.05 10.37
N PRO A 437 4.14 -8.62 9.28
CA PRO A 437 5.49 -8.30 8.85
C PRO A 437 5.66 -6.81 8.63
N SER A 438 6.75 -6.27 9.13
CA SER A 438 7.09 -4.86 9.06
C SER A 438 8.57 -4.66 8.74
N VAL A 439 8.92 -3.51 8.17
CA VAL A 439 10.32 -3.10 7.93
C VAL A 439 10.50 -1.65 8.30
N GLN A 440 11.71 -1.28 8.71
CA GLN A 440 12.06 0.12 8.86
C GLN A 440 12.11 0.82 7.51
N MET A 441 11.67 2.08 7.49
CA MET A 441 11.69 2.95 6.32
C MET A 441 12.20 4.33 6.70
N LEU A 442 12.69 5.06 5.69
CA LEU A 442 12.95 6.49 5.79
C LEU A 442 11.71 7.27 5.32
N PHE A 443 11.14 8.06 6.20
CA PHE A 443 10.15 9.10 5.91
C PHE A 443 10.83 10.46 5.93
N TYR A 444 10.51 11.34 4.98
CA TYR A 444 11.14 12.66 4.89
C TYR A 444 10.17 13.72 4.38
N ARG A 445 10.40 14.95 4.71
CA ARG A 445 9.65 16.12 4.24
C ARG A 445 10.10 16.49 2.83
N LYS A 446 9.40 15.98 1.80
CA LYS A 446 9.73 16.24 0.39
C LYS A 446 9.63 17.71 0.00
N ASP A 447 8.79 18.49 0.68
CA ASP A 447 8.72 19.95 0.52
C ASP A 447 10.04 20.62 0.90
N LEU A 448 10.65 20.24 2.04
CA LEU A 448 11.96 20.77 2.46
C LEU A 448 13.08 20.36 1.51
N PHE A 449 13.04 19.11 1.02
CA PHE A 449 14.03 18.60 0.07
C PHE A 449 13.87 19.19 -1.33
N ASN A 450 12.67 19.68 -1.68
CA ASN A 450 12.40 20.30 -2.97
C ASN A 450 12.50 21.83 -2.93
N ASP A 451 12.59 22.42 -1.73
CA ASP A 451 12.72 23.86 -1.57
C ASP A 451 14.01 24.40 -2.22
N PRO A 452 13.91 25.34 -3.17
CA PRO A 452 15.08 25.90 -3.90
C PRO A 452 16.10 26.55 -2.98
N LEU A 453 15.65 27.21 -1.90
CA LEU A 453 16.55 27.85 -0.92
C LEU A 453 17.32 26.80 -0.12
N SER A 454 16.64 25.76 0.37
CA SER A 454 17.28 24.65 1.08
C SER A 454 18.29 23.92 0.22
N LYS A 455 17.96 23.61 -1.04
CA LYS A 455 18.88 22.97 -2.02
C LYS A 455 20.12 23.82 -2.23
N ARG A 456 19.94 25.12 -2.41
CA ARG A 456 21.05 26.03 -2.64
C ARG A 456 21.92 26.22 -1.42
N ALA A 457 21.32 26.44 -0.25
CA ALA A 457 22.02 26.57 1.03
C ALA A 457 22.83 25.30 1.36
N TYR A 458 22.24 24.14 1.14
CA TYR A 458 22.94 22.87 1.30
C TYR A 458 24.14 22.75 0.37
N PHE A 459 23.96 23.08 -0.92
CA PHE A 459 25.05 23.06 -1.89
C PHE A 459 26.17 24.07 -1.55
N GLU A 460 25.82 25.28 -1.10
CA GLU A 460 26.82 26.28 -0.69
C GLU A 460 27.66 25.80 0.49
N ARG A 461 27.04 25.11 1.44
CA ARG A 461 27.69 24.62 2.67
C ARG A 461 28.55 23.36 2.43
N TYR A 462 27.99 22.39 1.67
CA TYR A 462 28.61 21.05 1.57
C TYR A 462 29.16 20.72 0.19
N ARG A 463 28.92 21.54 -0.84
CA ARG A 463 29.26 21.30 -2.24
C ARG A 463 28.64 20.03 -2.82
N GLN A 464 27.51 19.60 -2.27
CA GLN A 464 26.74 18.43 -2.65
C GLN A 464 25.28 18.83 -2.89
N GLN A 465 24.59 18.06 -3.73
CA GLN A 465 23.15 18.26 -3.96
C GLN A 465 22.36 17.71 -2.79
N LEU A 466 21.31 18.44 -2.35
CA LEU A 466 20.36 17.97 -1.35
C LEU A 466 19.44 16.92 -1.99
N ASN A 467 19.74 15.65 -1.76
CA ASN A 467 18.98 14.50 -2.23
C ASN A 467 18.57 13.63 -1.05
N VAL A 468 17.62 12.70 -1.29
CA VAL A 468 17.28 11.67 -0.30
C VAL A 468 18.54 10.85 0.01
N PRO A 469 18.92 10.71 1.30
CA PRO A 469 20.19 10.09 1.70
C PRO A 469 20.25 8.61 1.33
N LYS A 470 21.38 8.18 0.74
CA LYS A 470 21.63 6.80 0.33
C LYS A 470 22.44 6.00 1.36
N ASN A 471 23.12 6.67 2.26
CA ASN A 471 23.91 6.10 3.35
C ASN A 471 23.78 6.96 4.61
N PHE A 472 24.22 6.45 5.75
CA PHE A 472 24.09 7.14 7.02
C PHE A 472 24.98 8.38 7.15
N THR A 473 26.08 8.49 6.41
CA THR A 473 26.91 9.72 6.37
C THR A 473 26.11 10.87 5.75
N GLU A 474 25.44 10.62 4.62
CA GLU A 474 24.55 11.61 4.01
C GLU A 474 23.35 11.93 4.92
N PHE A 475 22.77 10.91 5.57
CA PHE A 475 21.65 11.09 6.50
C PHE A 475 22.02 11.99 7.67
N ASP A 476 23.15 11.74 8.31
CA ASP A 476 23.63 12.51 9.46
C ASP A 476 23.98 13.95 9.07
N GLN A 477 24.58 14.14 7.88
CA GLN A 477 24.89 15.46 7.34
C GLN A 477 23.62 16.28 7.04
N ILE A 478 22.59 15.63 6.46
CA ILE A 478 21.29 16.27 6.20
C ILE A 478 20.56 16.55 7.51
N ALA A 479 20.63 15.64 8.48
CA ALA A 479 20.06 15.86 9.81
C ALA A 479 20.68 17.08 10.50
N GLN A 480 21.99 17.23 10.41
CA GLN A 480 22.70 18.42 10.92
C GLN A 480 22.27 19.70 10.19
N PHE A 481 22.11 19.64 8.86
CA PHE A 481 21.69 20.78 8.05
C PHE A 481 20.31 21.28 8.43
N PHE A 482 19.34 20.39 8.69
CA PHE A 482 17.99 20.76 9.09
C PHE A 482 17.80 20.94 10.59
N SER A 483 18.84 20.83 11.41
CA SER A 483 18.76 21.15 12.85
C SER A 483 18.98 22.66 13.08
N ARG A 484 18.03 23.34 13.74
CA ARG A 484 18.15 24.77 14.08
C ARG A 484 19.39 25.11 14.92
N GLN A 485 19.84 24.18 15.74
CA GLN A 485 21.06 24.35 16.51
C GLN A 485 22.29 24.58 15.60
N HIS A 486 22.32 23.98 14.43
CA HIS A 486 23.42 24.04 13.48
C HIS A 486 23.15 24.91 12.25
N ASN A 487 21.88 25.18 11.99
CA ASN A 487 21.40 26.03 10.90
C ASN A 487 20.17 26.81 11.38
N PRO A 488 20.35 28.04 11.92
CA PRO A 488 19.24 28.84 12.45
C PRO A 488 18.13 29.16 11.40
N GLU A 489 18.43 29.06 10.11
CA GLU A 489 17.46 29.26 9.02
C GLU A 489 16.64 27.99 8.70
N SER A 490 16.86 26.89 9.42
CA SER A 490 16.10 25.67 9.21
C SER A 490 14.60 25.88 9.46
N GLN A 491 13.79 25.38 8.53
CA GLN A 491 12.34 25.45 8.63
C GLN A 491 11.76 24.52 9.69
N VAL A 492 12.54 23.52 10.13
CA VAL A 492 12.19 22.56 11.20
C VAL A 492 13.14 22.66 12.37
N GLU A 493 12.72 22.18 13.52
CA GLU A 493 13.53 22.27 14.75
C GLU A 493 14.70 21.30 14.73
N PHE A 494 14.45 20.07 14.29
CA PHE A 494 15.46 19.01 14.19
C PHE A 494 15.48 18.36 12.82
N GLY A 495 16.64 17.98 12.34
CA GLY A 495 16.75 17.24 11.08
C GLY A 495 16.25 15.80 11.21
N SER A 496 16.45 15.17 12.36
CA SER A 496 15.92 13.85 12.70
C SER A 496 15.93 13.62 14.21
N CYS A 497 15.45 12.46 14.65
CA CYS A 497 15.47 12.03 16.04
C CYS A 497 16.12 10.66 16.21
N ILE A 498 16.41 10.30 17.46
CA ILE A 498 16.86 8.97 17.89
C ILE A 498 16.09 8.57 19.15
N THR A 499 15.62 7.32 19.22
CA THR A 499 14.82 6.81 20.33
C THR A 499 15.67 5.90 21.23
N LEU A 500 15.82 6.29 22.50
CA LEU A 500 16.79 5.71 23.45
C LEU A 500 16.12 5.19 24.74
N GLY A 501 14.81 4.99 24.75
CA GLY A 501 14.04 4.74 25.99
C GLY A 501 14.10 3.31 26.52
N ASN A 502 14.56 2.32 25.72
CA ASN A 502 14.80 0.96 26.18
C ASN A 502 15.92 0.27 25.38
N TYR A 503 16.36 -0.89 25.84
CA TYR A 503 17.50 -1.60 25.25
C TYR A 503 17.28 -2.00 23.78
N GLU A 504 16.08 -2.39 23.42
CA GLU A 504 15.74 -2.82 22.06
C GLU A 504 15.77 -1.68 21.05
N LEU A 505 15.25 -0.52 21.47
CA LEU A 505 15.26 0.68 20.63
C LEU A 505 16.71 1.12 20.38
N ILE A 506 17.52 1.15 21.43
CA ILE A 506 18.94 1.50 21.32
C ILE A 506 19.68 0.49 20.44
N ALA A 507 19.45 -0.81 20.63
CA ALA A 507 20.02 -1.85 19.77
C ALA A 507 19.59 -1.69 18.32
N SER A 508 18.31 -1.37 18.06
CA SER A 508 17.78 -1.13 16.72
C SER A 508 18.45 0.05 16.01
N GLU A 509 18.64 1.18 16.73
CA GLU A 509 19.34 2.36 16.21
C GLU A 509 20.80 2.08 15.85
N PHE A 510 21.46 1.25 16.63
CA PHE A 510 22.82 0.81 16.36
C PHE A 510 22.86 -0.21 15.20
N LEU A 511 22.05 -1.25 15.25
CA LEU A 511 22.11 -2.37 14.31
C LEU A 511 21.78 -1.95 12.87
N VAL A 512 20.83 -1.04 12.65
CA VAL A 512 20.53 -0.54 11.30
C VAL A 512 21.74 0.14 10.66
N ARG A 513 22.55 0.88 11.45
CA ARG A 513 23.79 1.51 11.00
C ARG A 513 24.92 0.48 10.83
N TYR A 514 25.01 -0.47 11.76
CA TYR A 514 26.00 -1.55 11.74
C TYR A 514 25.86 -2.42 10.48
N TYR A 515 24.63 -2.86 10.18
CA TYR A 515 24.37 -3.62 8.96
C TYR A 515 24.56 -2.80 7.67
N ALA A 516 24.25 -1.52 7.71
CA ALA A 516 24.49 -0.62 6.56
C ALA A 516 25.97 -0.50 6.19
N GLN A 517 26.88 -0.69 7.16
CA GLN A 517 28.32 -0.73 6.98
C GLN A 517 28.87 -2.14 6.64
N GLY A 518 27.99 -3.10 6.41
CA GLY A 518 28.36 -4.49 6.07
C GLY A 518 28.61 -5.38 7.31
N GLY A 519 28.27 -4.90 8.50
CA GLY A 519 28.32 -5.70 9.72
C GLY A 519 27.42 -6.93 9.64
N LYS A 520 27.78 -7.96 10.37
CA LYS A 520 27.00 -9.19 10.59
C LYS A 520 27.17 -9.60 12.04
N LEU A 521 26.09 -10.10 12.66
CA LEU A 521 26.15 -10.73 13.96
C LEU A 521 26.68 -12.15 13.87
N ILE A 522 26.35 -12.83 12.77
CA ILE A 522 26.75 -14.21 12.51
C ILE A 522 27.90 -14.23 11.51
N ASN A 523 29.08 -14.69 11.91
CA ASN A 523 30.26 -14.81 11.07
C ASN A 523 30.77 -16.29 11.10
N GLY A 524 30.25 -17.13 10.20
CA GLY A 524 30.47 -18.57 10.24
C GLY A 524 29.90 -19.16 11.52
N ASN A 525 30.74 -19.75 12.36
CA ASN A 525 30.35 -20.35 13.66
C ASN A 525 30.51 -19.37 14.85
N LYS A 526 30.82 -18.11 14.61
CA LYS A 526 30.97 -17.11 15.67
C LYS A 526 29.79 -16.15 15.64
N LEU A 527 29.28 -15.84 16.84
CA LEU A 527 28.24 -14.87 17.07
C LEU A 527 28.84 -13.68 17.83
N GLY A 528 28.61 -12.47 17.33
CA GLY A 528 29.10 -11.24 17.97
C GLY A 528 29.31 -10.12 16.97
N LEU A 529 29.75 -8.97 17.49
CA LEU A 529 30.04 -7.78 16.69
C LEU A 529 31.44 -7.86 16.09
N ASN A 530 31.54 -7.48 14.79
CA ASN A 530 32.85 -7.20 14.19
C ASN A 530 33.42 -5.91 14.80
N GLN A 531 34.60 -5.97 15.39
CA GLN A 531 35.19 -4.91 16.19
C GLN A 531 35.38 -3.60 15.41
N SER A 532 35.94 -3.67 14.18
CA SER A 532 36.21 -2.47 13.38
C SER A 532 34.92 -1.80 12.88
N ILE A 533 33.94 -2.57 12.42
CA ILE A 533 32.67 -2.06 11.95
C ILE A 533 31.85 -1.49 13.12
N ALA A 534 31.84 -2.17 14.25
CA ALA A 534 31.15 -1.72 15.46
C ALA A 534 31.75 -0.39 15.98
N LEU A 535 33.08 -0.26 15.99
CA LEU A 535 33.75 0.98 16.39
C LEU A 535 33.37 2.15 15.48
N ASN A 536 33.39 1.94 14.16
CA ASN A 536 32.98 2.95 13.20
C ASN A 536 31.49 3.33 13.38
N THR A 537 30.65 2.34 13.65
CA THR A 537 29.22 2.56 13.90
C THR A 537 28.99 3.36 15.18
N LEU A 538 29.70 3.06 16.26
CA LEU A 538 29.62 3.82 17.52
C LEU A 538 30.09 5.28 17.36
N ASN A 539 31.17 5.49 16.64
CA ASN A 539 31.66 6.86 16.36
C ASN A 539 30.64 7.67 15.55
N GLN A 540 30.02 7.06 14.55
CA GLN A 540 28.96 7.69 13.77
C GLN A 540 27.72 7.95 14.64
N LEU A 541 27.29 6.97 15.44
CA LEU A 541 26.15 7.10 16.34
C LEU A 541 26.35 8.19 17.39
N GLN A 542 27.56 8.28 17.99
CA GLN A 542 27.91 9.34 18.93
C GLN A 542 27.81 10.73 18.30
N SER A 543 28.27 10.87 17.07
CA SER A 543 28.16 12.13 16.34
C SER A 543 26.69 12.47 16.03
N PHE A 544 25.88 11.48 15.67
CA PHE A 544 24.46 11.66 15.39
C PHE A 544 23.65 12.02 16.64
N ILE A 545 23.90 11.40 17.80
CA ILE A 545 23.25 11.71 19.08
C ILE A 545 23.39 13.18 19.45
N LYS A 546 24.51 13.83 19.08
CA LYS A 546 24.78 15.27 19.37
C LYS A 546 23.93 16.22 18.52
N VAL A 547 23.42 15.79 17.37
CA VAL A 547 22.67 16.64 16.41
C VAL A 547 21.20 16.27 16.31
N ALA A 548 20.82 15.05 16.71
CA ALA A 548 19.47 14.53 16.66
C ALA A 548 18.66 14.92 17.92
N ARG A 549 17.34 14.93 17.80
CA ARG A 549 16.44 14.97 18.96
C ARG A 549 16.51 13.63 19.70
N ASN A 550 17.03 13.61 20.91
CA ASN A 550 17.08 12.42 21.77
C ASN A 550 15.73 12.24 22.48
N ILE A 551 15.12 11.07 22.30
CA ILE A 551 13.81 10.70 22.84
C ILE A 551 13.98 9.55 23.82
N GLN A 552 13.47 9.73 25.06
CA GLN A 552 13.51 8.73 26.14
C GLN A 552 12.16 8.01 26.28
N SER A 553 11.50 7.71 25.16
CA SER A 553 10.25 6.98 25.16
C SER A 553 10.49 5.47 25.05
N PRO A 554 9.68 4.64 25.72
CA PRO A 554 9.80 3.18 25.60
C PRO A 554 9.35 2.63 24.24
N TRP A 555 8.85 3.51 23.35
CA TRP A 555 8.37 3.15 22.01
C TRP A 555 8.52 4.31 21.01
N TRP A 556 8.51 4.02 19.71
CA TRP A 556 8.69 5.00 18.63
C TRP A 556 7.52 5.98 18.42
N GLN A 557 6.43 5.86 19.18
CA GLN A 557 5.24 6.71 18.96
C GLN A 557 5.56 8.21 19.11
N GLU A 558 6.42 8.59 20.04
CA GLU A 558 6.82 9.98 20.22
C GLU A 558 7.60 10.52 19.01
N SER A 559 8.46 9.69 18.41
CA SER A 559 9.19 10.03 17.19
C SER A 559 8.24 10.31 16.02
N VAL A 560 7.19 9.48 15.87
CA VAL A 560 6.14 9.67 14.87
C VAL A 560 5.37 10.95 15.13
N ASN A 561 5.00 11.24 16.38
CA ASN A 561 4.27 12.46 16.76
C ASN A 561 5.08 13.73 16.45
N LEU A 562 6.38 13.75 16.72
CA LEU A 562 7.25 14.88 16.38
C LEU A 562 7.34 15.12 14.87
N PHE A 563 7.41 14.05 14.09
CA PHE A 563 7.38 14.14 12.63
C PHE A 563 6.03 14.66 12.12
N GLU A 564 4.93 14.15 12.67
CA GLU A 564 3.56 14.59 12.36
C GLU A 564 3.33 16.08 12.66
N GLN A 565 3.91 16.57 13.74
CA GLN A 565 3.86 17.99 14.14
C GLN A 565 4.78 18.88 13.27
N GLY A 566 5.51 18.30 12.30
CA GLY A 566 6.40 19.04 11.42
C GLY A 566 7.71 19.50 12.08
N GLN A 567 8.09 18.92 13.21
CA GLN A 567 9.33 19.28 13.93
C GLN A 567 10.57 18.59 13.34
N LEU A 568 10.39 17.51 12.58
CA LEU A 568 11.47 16.72 11.98
C LEU A 568 11.48 16.84 10.45
N ALA A 569 12.67 16.89 9.85
CA ALA A 569 12.85 16.76 8.41
C ALA A 569 12.82 15.31 7.92
N MET A 570 13.36 14.39 8.72
CA MET A 570 13.50 12.97 8.42
C MET A 570 13.19 12.11 9.65
N LEU A 571 12.67 10.89 9.39
CA LEU A 571 12.38 9.89 10.42
C LEU A 571 12.64 8.49 9.86
N ILE A 572 13.42 7.66 10.59
CA ILE A 572 13.51 6.22 10.34
C ILE A 572 12.68 5.50 11.39
N VAL A 573 11.67 4.77 10.94
CA VAL A 573 10.76 4.04 11.84
C VAL A 573 10.14 2.83 11.10
N TYR A 574 9.62 1.87 11.83
CA TYR A 574 8.86 0.77 11.25
C TYR A 574 7.58 1.26 10.59
N MET A 575 7.30 0.78 9.37
CA MET A 575 6.23 1.25 8.48
C MET A 575 4.83 1.25 9.11
N ASN A 576 4.53 0.25 9.93
CA ASN A 576 3.24 0.08 10.58
C ASN A 576 2.94 1.18 11.61
N LEU A 577 3.97 1.76 12.22
CA LEU A 577 3.80 2.86 13.17
C LEU A 577 3.42 4.16 12.46
N PHE A 578 3.82 4.32 11.21
CA PHE A 578 3.46 5.48 10.41
C PHE A 578 1.96 5.52 10.03
N SER A 579 1.25 4.40 10.10
CA SER A 579 -0.20 4.36 9.90
C SER A 579 -1.01 5.07 11.00
N TYR A 580 -0.39 5.40 12.13
CA TYR A 580 -1.01 6.18 13.20
C TYR A 580 -1.06 7.68 12.96
N ILE A 581 -0.43 8.18 11.90
CA ILE A 581 -0.48 9.62 11.59
C ILE A 581 -1.92 10.04 11.28
N ASN A 582 -2.44 10.93 12.11
CA ASN A 582 -3.82 11.41 12.05
C ASN A 582 -3.95 12.76 11.32
N HIS A 583 -2.88 13.58 11.28
CA HIS A 583 -2.91 14.90 10.65
C HIS A 583 -2.73 14.80 9.12
N ARG A 584 -3.83 14.83 8.41
CA ARG A 584 -3.87 14.73 6.95
C ARG A 584 -3.02 15.79 6.23
N ASN A 585 -2.76 16.93 6.87
CA ASN A 585 -2.01 18.04 6.29
C ASN A 585 -0.53 17.71 6.03
N ILE A 586 0.09 16.83 6.81
CA ILE A 586 1.49 16.46 6.61
C ILE A 586 1.66 15.40 5.52
N LEU A 587 0.70 14.47 5.36
CA LEU A 587 0.83 13.34 4.43
C LEU A 587 1.19 13.74 2.99
N PRO A 588 0.61 14.80 2.40
CA PRO A 588 0.99 15.26 1.06
C PRO A 588 2.44 15.74 0.98
N LEU A 589 3.04 16.14 2.10
CA LEU A 589 4.41 16.65 2.19
C LEU A 589 5.44 15.54 2.46
N VAL A 590 4.99 14.31 2.73
CA VAL A 590 5.87 13.20 3.09
C VAL A 590 6.36 12.48 1.84
N GLY A 591 7.67 12.24 1.80
CA GLY A 591 8.31 11.32 0.89
C GLY A 591 8.70 10.02 1.60
N TYR A 592 8.82 8.95 0.85
CA TYR A 592 9.10 7.60 1.33
C TYR A 592 10.33 7.05 0.62
N ALA A 593 11.25 6.48 1.36
CA ALA A 593 12.49 5.94 0.80
C ALA A 593 12.97 4.70 1.56
N LYS A 594 13.89 3.98 0.94
CA LYS A 594 14.64 2.92 1.61
C LYS A 594 15.50 3.52 2.73
N VAL A 595 15.71 2.75 3.78
CA VAL A 595 16.67 3.13 4.84
C VAL A 595 18.05 3.37 4.24
N PRO A 596 18.81 4.40 4.71
CA PRO A 596 20.17 4.61 4.27
C PRO A 596 21.04 3.33 4.41
N GLY A 597 21.80 3.01 3.36
CA GLY A 597 22.55 1.74 3.28
C GLY A 597 21.72 0.54 2.80
N ARG A 598 20.40 0.71 2.61
CA ARG A 598 19.47 -0.31 2.08
C ARG A 598 19.40 -1.61 2.89
N LYS A 599 19.73 -1.56 4.18
CA LYS A 599 19.71 -2.67 5.11
C LYS A 599 18.67 -2.43 6.21
N SER A 600 17.40 -2.50 5.82
CA SER A 600 16.27 -2.31 6.74
C SER A 600 16.19 -3.44 7.75
N LEU A 601 15.90 -3.12 9.01
CA LEU A 601 15.59 -4.15 9.99
C LEU A 601 14.16 -4.66 9.77
N PHE A 602 14.01 -5.98 9.77
CA PHE A 602 12.71 -6.62 9.85
C PHE A 602 12.13 -6.49 11.26
N GLY A 603 10.83 -6.34 11.33
CA GLY A 603 10.02 -6.41 12.54
C GLY A 603 8.71 -7.14 12.26
N GLY A 604 7.81 -7.13 13.24
CA GLY A 604 6.56 -7.83 13.14
C GLY A 604 6.68 -9.30 13.50
N GLY A 605 5.64 -10.07 13.26
CA GLY A 605 5.60 -11.46 13.71
C GLY A 605 4.64 -12.34 12.95
N SER A 606 4.52 -13.55 13.45
CA SER A 606 3.75 -14.65 12.88
C SER A 606 2.79 -15.23 13.91
N LEU A 607 1.76 -15.91 13.43
CA LEU A 607 0.83 -16.67 14.27
C LEU A 607 1.10 -18.17 14.14
N GLY A 608 1.23 -18.83 15.28
CA GLY A 608 1.29 -20.28 15.38
C GLY A 608 0.23 -20.81 16.34
N MET A 609 -0.15 -22.05 16.17
CA MET A 609 -1.00 -22.76 17.10
C MET A 609 -0.18 -23.33 18.24
N SER A 610 -0.59 -23.06 19.49
CA SER A 610 0.03 -23.62 20.69
C SER A 610 0.04 -25.16 20.64
N LYS A 611 1.16 -25.76 21.00
CA LYS A 611 1.27 -27.23 21.05
C LYS A 611 0.31 -27.88 22.06
N TYR A 612 -0.16 -27.13 23.04
CA TYR A 612 -1.08 -27.59 24.08
C TYR A 612 -2.56 -27.43 23.71
N SER A 613 -2.88 -26.61 22.72
CA SER A 613 -4.26 -26.42 22.27
C SER A 613 -4.85 -27.73 21.73
N GLN A 614 -6.10 -27.99 22.06
CA GLN A 614 -6.90 -29.10 21.53
C GLN A 614 -7.98 -28.63 20.54
N LYS A 615 -7.96 -27.34 20.13
CA LYS A 615 -8.98 -26.71 19.31
C LYS A 615 -8.57 -26.58 17.84
N ASP A 616 -7.99 -27.64 17.26
CA ASP A 616 -7.46 -27.63 15.91
C ASP A 616 -8.46 -27.16 14.85
N LYS A 617 -9.74 -27.61 14.95
CA LYS A 617 -10.80 -27.22 14.03
C LYS A 617 -11.14 -25.74 14.13
N GLN A 618 -11.25 -25.20 15.33
CA GLN A 618 -11.61 -23.81 15.58
C GLN A 618 -10.47 -22.86 15.16
N VAL A 619 -9.22 -23.23 15.45
CA VAL A 619 -8.03 -22.48 15.02
C VAL A 619 -7.93 -22.48 13.50
N LYS A 620 -8.22 -23.62 12.84
CA LYS A 620 -8.29 -23.68 11.37
C LYS A 620 -9.30 -22.68 10.81
N ILE A 621 -10.55 -22.70 11.31
CA ILE A 621 -11.61 -21.77 10.87
C ILE A 621 -11.16 -20.32 11.08
N PHE A 622 -10.51 -20.03 12.22
CA PHE A 622 -10.02 -18.68 12.49
C PHE A 622 -8.89 -18.27 11.53
N PHE A 623 -7.95 -19.16 11.21
CA PHE A 623 -6.88 -18.87 10.27
C PHE A 623 -7.41 -18.70 8.83
N ASP A 624 -8.32 -19.56 8.38
CA ASP A 624 -8.96 -19.44 7.06
C ASP A 624 -9.69 -18.09 6.92
N TRP A 625 -10.38 -17.65 7.96
CA TRP A 625 -11.02 -16.35 8.01
C TRP A 625 -10.00 -15.20 8.06
N LEU A 626 -9.04 -15.24 9.00
CA LEU A 626 -8.09 -14.15 9.23
C LEU A 626 -7.20 -13.88 8.01
N TYR A 627 -6.79 -14.95 7.33
CA TYR A 627 -5.91 -14.89 6.16
C TYR A 627 -6.67 -14.85 4.83
N SER A 628 -7.98 -14.72 4.85
CA SER A 628 -8.73 -14.43 3.63
C SER A 628 -8.33 -13.07 3.04
N ASN A 629 -8.44 -12.91 1.73
CA ASN A 629 -8.08 -11.66 1.07
C ASN A 629 -8.91 -10.49 1.60
N GLU A 630 -10.20 -10.72 1.83
CA GLU A 630 -11.12 -9.71 2.37
C GLU A 630 -10.68 -9.22 3.75
N ILE A 631 -10.48 -10.12 4.69
CA ILE A 631 -10.10 -9.74 6.07
C ILE A 631 -8.70 -9.12 6.10
N SER A 632 -7.78 -9.60 5.29
CA SER A 632 -6.44 -8.99 5.14
C SER A 632 -6.53 -7.55 4.58
N GLU A 633 -7.42 -7.30 3.63
CA GLU A 633 -7.69 -5.95 3.13
C GLU A 633 -8.29 -5.06 4.23
N GLN A 634 -9.25 -5.57 5.02
CA GLN A 634 -9.82 -4.83 6.14
C GLN A 634 -8.77 -4.51 7.22
N ILE A 635 -7.90 -5.47 7.55
CA ILE A 635 -6.79 -5.24 8.49
C ILE A 635 -5.89 -4.09 7.99
N ALA A 636 -5.51 -4.11 6.72
CA ALA A 636 -4.70 -3.05 6.13
C ALA A 636 -5.40 -1.69 6.17
N LEU A 637 -6.69 -1.63 5.83
CA LEU A 637 -7.48 -0.39 5.86
C LEU A 637 -7.66 0.18 7.27
N LEU A 638 -7.68 -0.68 8.27
CA LEU A 638 -7.73 -0.29 9.69
C LEU A 638 -6.35 0.07 10.26
N GLY A 639 -5.31 0.13 9.42
CA GLY A 639 -3.95 0.52 9.80
C GLY A 639 -3.09 -0.64 10.31
N GLY A 640 -3.57 -1.88 10.25
CA GLY A 640 -2.76 -3.06 10.55
C GLY A 640 -1.75 -3.37 9.45
N ALA A 641 -0.59 -3.88 9.84
CA ALA A 641 0.37 -4.39 8.87
C ALA A 641 -0.10 -5.77 8.36
N THR A 642 0.08 -5.99 7.07
CA THR A 642 -0.01 -7.29 6.41
C THR A 642 0.87 -7.24 5.17
N ALA A 643 1.38 -8.40 4.75
CA ALA A 643 2.30 -8.49 3.63
C ALA A 643 1.81 -9.44 2.52
N GLN A 644 0.50 -9.71 2.48
CA GLN A 644 -0.09 -10.49 1.38
C GLN A 644 0.09 -9.74 0.05
N LYS A 645 0.40 -10.48 -1.02
CA LYS A 645 0.63 -9.92 -2.37
C LYS A 645 -0.55 -9.07 -2.87
N SER A 646 -1.79 -9.45 -2.53
CA SER A 646 -3.01 -8.73 -2.91
C SER A 646 -3.04 -7.28 -2.39
N ILE A 647 -2.44 -7.02 -1.24
CA ILE A 647 -2.42 -5.69 -0.61
C ILE A 647 -1.59 -4.70 -1.44
N PHE A 648 -0.46 -5.14 -1.98
CA PHE A 648 0.41 -4.31 -2.82
C PHE A 648 -0.15 -4.04 -4.22
N GLN A 649 -1.23 -4.72 -4.59
CA GLN A 649 -1.96 -4.54 -5.83
C GLN A 649 -3.28 -3.77 -5.62
N ASN A 650 -3.68 -3.52 -4.37
CA ASN A 650 -4.91 -2.82 -4.06
C ASN A 650 -4.70 -1.30 -4.07
N HIS A 651 -5.19 -0.64 -5.12
CA HIS A 651 -5.03 0.80 -5.32
C HIS A 651 -5.55 1.66 -4.15
N ARG A 652 -6.67 1.26 -3.51
CA ARG A 652 -7.23 1.99 -2.36
C ARG A 652 -6.34 1.91 -1.14
N ILE A 653 -5.78 0.74 -0.88
CA ILE A 653 -4.83 0.56 0.22
C ILE A 653 -3.56 1.36 -0.05
N ILE A 654 -3.03 1.29 -1.30
CA ILE A 654 -1.87 2.08 -1.71
C ILE A 654 -2.15 3.59 -1.62
N LYS A 655 -3.36 4.04 -1.94
CA LYS A 655 -3.76 5.45 -1.78
C LYS A 655 -3.77 5.87 -0.31
N SER A 656 -4.25 5.01 0.58
CA SER A 656 -4.26 5.27 2.02
C SER A 656 -2.85 5.18 2.64
N TYR A 657 -2.02 4.29 2.11
CA TYR A 657 -0.67 4.01 2.58
C TYR A 657 0.35 4.05 1.42
N PRO A 658 0.69 5.24 0.91
CA PRO A 658 1.47 5.40 -0.34
C PRO A 658 2.91 4.89 -0.26
N TRP A 659 3.39 4.53 0.91
CA TRP A 659 4.72 3.94 1.14
C TRP A 659 4.78 2.43 0.85
N LEU A 660 3.65 1.73 0.74
CA LEU A 660 3.62 0.27 0.55
C LEU A 660 4.44 -0.24 -0.65
N PRO A 661 4.46 0.42 -1.83
CA PRO A 661 5.32 -0.02 -2.94
C PRO A 661 6.81 0.00 -2.60
N VAL A 662 7.25 0.94 -1.75
CA VAL A 662 8.64 0.99 -1.27
C VAL A 662 8.91 -0.12 -0.26
N VAL A 663 7.93 -0.43 0.61
CA VAL A 663 7.99 -1.56 1.55
C VAL A 663 8.18 -2.87 0.82
N GLN A 664 7.40 -3.14 -0.21
CA GLN A 664 7.51 -4.37 -1.01
C GLN A 664 8.93 -4.57 -1.55
N GLN A 665 9.56 -3.51 -2.04
CA GLN A 665 10.93 -3.55 -2.52
C GLN A 665 11.98 -3.77 -1.41
N GLN A 666 11.64 -3.55 -0.16
CA GLN A 666 12.56 -3.74 0.97
C GLN A 666 12.50 -5.13 1.58
N TYR A 667 11.45 -5.91 1.31
CA TYR A 667 11.38 -7.30 1.81
C TYR A 667 12.52 -8.18 1.30
N THR A 668 13.04 -7.93 0.10
CA THR A 668 14.22 -8.64 -0.45
C THR A 668 15.54 -8.24 0.24
N ASN A 669 15.63 -7.03 0.79
CA ASN A 669 16.85 -6.46 1.34
C ASN A 669 16.84 -6.34 2.87
N GLY A 670 15.74 -6.66 3.52
CA GLY A 670 15.61 -6.60 4.96
C GLY A 670 16.52 -7.62 5.67
N ILE A 671 17.05 -7.22 6.82
CA ILE A 671 17.97 -8.04 7.62
C ILE A 671 17.38 -8.29 9.00
N ARG A 672 17.48 -9.55 9.43
CA ARG A 672 17.47 -9.98 10.81
C ARG A 672 18.08 -11.37 10.90
N GLU A 673 19.24 -11.48 11.56
CA GLU A 673 20.01 -12.72 11.66
C GLU A 673 19.56 -13.47 12.91
N ASN A 674 18.64 -14.42 12.75
CA ASN A 674 18.02 -15.17 13.86
C ASN A 674 18.28 -16.67 13.85
N SER A 675 19.06 -17.17 12.87
CA SER A 675 19.48 -18.57 12.80
C SER A 675 20.92 -18.69 12.32
N MET A 676 21.66 -19.61 12.90
CA MET A 676 23.03 -19.96 12.53
C MET A 676 23.04 -21.44 12.15
N THR A 677 23.63 -21.81 11.02
CA THR A 677 23.75 -23.19 10.45
C THR A 677 23.24 -24.33 11.36
N GLY A 678 21.91 -24.59 11.32
CA GLY A 678 21.28 -25.65 12.11
C GLY A 678 21.01 -25.33 13.59
N ASN A 679 21.33 -24.12 14.09
CA ASN A 679 21.07 -23.70 15.46
C ASN A 679 20.28 -22.42 15.52
N ALA A 680 19.11 -22.45 16.14
CA ALA A 680 18.32 -21.27 16.44
C ALA A 680 19.06 -20.32 17.40
N ILE A 681 18.94 -19.02 17.17
CA ILE A 681 19.50 -17.97 18.01
C ILE A 681 18.36 -17.23 18.69
N ASN A 682 18.50 -16.99 19.99
CA ASN A 682 17.65 -16.03 20.68
C ASN A 682 18.11 -14.58 20.36
N LEU A 683 17.74 -14.10 19.16
CA LEU A 683 18.17 -12.78 18.70
C LEU A 683 17.69 -11.67 19.65
N ARG A 684 16.52 -11.83 20.27
CA ARG A 684 15.99 -10.88 21.25
C ARG A 684 16.91 -10.69 22.43
N LEU A 685 17.43 -11.79 22.97
CA LEU A 685 18.39 -11.74 24.08
C LEU A 685 19.69 -11.02 23.67
N ILE A 686 20.13 -11.24 22.44
CA ILE A 686 21.32 -10.56 21.89
C ILE A 686 21.06 -9.06 21.72
N GLU A 687 19.91 -8.66 21.19
CA GLU A 687 19.52 -7.26 21.07
C GLU A 687 19.46 -6.59 22.45
N ASN A 688 18.94 -7.28 23.46
CA ASN A 688 18.92 -6.78 24.84
C ASN A 688 20.32 -6.62 25.43
N ILE A 689 21.23 -7.58 25.17
CA ILE A 689 22.64 -7.46 25.59
C ILE A 689 23.27 -6.23 24.93
N ILE A 690 23.14 -6.09 23.62
CA ILE A 690 23.67 -4.94 22.87
C ILE A 690 23.11 -3.64 23.44
N GLY A 691 21.79 -3.52 23.59
CA GLY A 691 21.15 -2.30 24.09
C GLY A 691 21.52 -1.96 25.53
N LYS A 692 21.62 -2.95 26.43
CA LYS A 692 22.07 -2.78 27.81
C LYS A 692 23.44 -2.12 27.86
N TYR A 693 24.39 -2.65 27.13
CA TYR A 693 25.75 -2.13 27.12
C TYR A 693 25.85 -0.79 26.40
N LEU A 694 25.11 -0.60 25.31
CA LEU A 694 25.05 0.70 24.63
C LEU A 694 24.45 1.81 25.52
N THR A 695 23.52 1.49 26.40
CA THR A 695 22.98 2.45 27.38
C THR A 695 24.10 2.93 28.34
N GLN A 696 24.96 2.01 28.78
CA GLN A 696 26.11 2.33 29.64
C GLN A 696 27.17 3.16 28.88
N TRP A 697 27.37 2.85 27.59
CA TRP A 697 28.26 3.64 26.74
C TRP A 697 27.72 5.06 26.49
N ILE A 698 26.43 5.22 26.22
CA ILE A 698 25.79 6.55 26.09
C ILE A 698 25.95 7.36 27.38
N ALA A 699 25.92 6.70 28.55
CA ALA A 699 26.17 7.30 29.86
C ALA A 699 27.67 7.56 30.16
N ASN A 700 28.54 7.36 29.17
CA ASN A 700 30.01 7.52 29.29
C ASN A 700 30.66 6.64 30.38
N GLN A 701 30.08 5.47 30.69
CA GLN A 701 30.65 4.53 31.67
C GLN A 701 31.82 3.72 31.10
N TYR A 702 31.84 3.53 29.77
CA TYR A 702 32.84 2.74 29.03
C TYR A 702 33.24 3.43 27.73
N SER A 703 34.46 3.18 27.28
CA SER A 703 34.91 3.57 25.95
C SER A 703 34.26 2.71 24.87
N SER A 704 34.29 3.16 23.62
CA SER A 704 33.76 2.40 22.49
C SER A 704 34.42 1.03 22.28
N MET A 705 35.69 0.89 22.58
CA MET A 705 36.42 -0.38 22.49
C MET A 705 36.01 -1.35 23.59
N GLU A 706 36.02 -0.87 24.86
CA GLU A 706 35.61 -1.68 26.00
C GLU A 706 34.19 -2.21 25.84
N ILE A 707 33.27 -1.35 25.40
CA ILE A 707 31.87 -1.77 25.26
C ILE A 707 31.66 -2.88 24.22
N ILE A 708 32.41 -2.84 23.10
CA ILE A 708 32.36 -3.90 22.09
C ILE A 708 32.87 -5.21 22.65
N GLU A 709 33.94 -5.19 23.40
CA GLU A 709 34.48 -6.40 24.05
C GLU A 709 33.49 -6.98 25.06
N LEU A 710 32.91 -6.14 25.91
CA LEU A 710 31.90 -6.56 26.90
C LEU A 710 30.68 -7.16 26.24
N ILE A 711 30.17 -6.58 25.16
CA ILE A 711 29.06 -7.14 24.36
C ILE A 711 29.42 -8.53 23.84
N ASN A 712 30.59 -8.68 23.22
CA ASN A 712 31.00 -9.94 22.64
C ASN A 712 31.20 -11.02 23.70
N VAL A 713 31.84 -10.70 24.83
CA VAL A 713 32.03 -11.62 25.97
C VAL A 713 30.67 -12.08 26.53
N GLU A 714 29.71 -11.17 26.69
CA GLU A 714 28.41 -11.53 27.25
C GLU A 714 27.59 -12.39 26.26
N ILE A 715 27.68 -12.12 24.94
CA ILE A 715 27.09 -12.96 23.90
C ILE A 715 27.69 -14.38 23.95
N GLU A 716 29.02 -14.50 24.02
CA GLU A 716 29.69 -15.82 24.09
C GLU A 716 29.28 -16.60 25.34
N LYS A 717 29.25 -15.95 26.52
CA LYS A 717 28.78 -16.59 27.76
C LYS A 717 27.36 -17.09 27.67
N THR A 718 26.47 -16.29 27.04
CA THR A 718 25.07 -16.62 26.88
C THR A 718 24.88 -17.85 25.96
N MET A 719 25.75 -18.00 24.96
CA MET A 719 25.73 -19.16 24.07
C MET A 719 26.37 -20.43 24.70
N ALA A 720 27.34 -20.26 25.57
CA ALA A 720 27.99 -21.37 26.26
C ALA A 720 27.13 -22.03 27.36
N ASN A 721 26.17 -21.28 27.90
CA ASN A 721 25.23 -21.74 28.94
C ASN A 721 23.99 -22.46 28.36
N LYS A 722 24.03 -22.82 27.08
CA LYS A 722 23.08 -23.71 26.40
C LYS A 722 23.52 -25.15 26.51
#